data_d54c925557edf343aaf114d2ce51b5b3
#
_entry.id   d54c925557edf343aaf114d2ce51b5b3
#
_cell.length_a   1.000
_cell.length_b   1.000
_cell.length_c   1.000
_cell.angle_alpha   90.00
_cell.angle_beta   90.00
_cell.angle_gamma   90.00
#
_symmetry.space_group_name_H-M   'P 1'
#
loop_
_entity.id
_entity.type
_entity.pdbx_description
1 polymer ?
#
loop_
_entity_poly.entity_id
_entity_poly.type
_entity_poly.pdbx_seq_one_letter_code
_entity_poly.pdbx_strand_id
1 'polypeptide(L)'
;PLSKETAKTTVYPNRLERIYADGTTETLYLVDGKKIIFIDINNTNGALGLKLKGENLPEPIISGGNANYQFKDLQNRVLAVCTPDAPCQIKDGIIETDSKKGFIITFGTQEINGILISEAKKDKEQLLNSRKERLQQLVDSNRTDCNSEDASKALHWLRLTADELVTNQHGGWGIYAGFPWFTDFWGRDMFIAMPGTSLCSGQFDIAKDILQSFAKYMDTDPKSETYGRVPNRLNLEGILYNTTDGTPRFVIQVYDYLKYTGDKEFIKSIYKNIKMATDASIDKYADESGYLTHADADTWMDAKRQGKKPCSPRGNRAVDIQALWYEQLEAAAKLADYMGKKKDAEKWRGVAQKLQSNFEKDFIGNGIIADHLNEDNSRDTQLRPNTMYAYNLVSNDSVKMADIRTTWSHLVYPWGVSSLDQMDDQFHPYHEQWHRYHKDDAYHNGTVWLWQNGMAMQRMIEYGQKDKAYQLFRNMNLQALHIGAVGSLSECADPWCRPGKTIAKLSGTFLQSWSNSEQLRVWSQYFLGVRPNMLEKEITIAPRLPKDLQKISATVNIADGKIIYTATPEQAYNIEWTGTATTEFKFDLEGVKNFSTEMNKGDKISIEGLSTLTPTATVFNKDGKQIKSINLEADAE
;
A
#
# COMPACT_ATOMS: atom_id res chain seq x y z
N PRO A 1 36.05 18.61 -6.89
CA PRO A 1 34.94 17.71 -6.60
C PRO A 1 33.64 18.24 -7.21
N LEU A 2 32.88 17.37 -7.89
CA LEU A 2 31.58 17.73 -8.45
C LEU A 2 30.62 18.02 -7.29
N SER A 3 29.93 19.16 -7.31
CA SER A 3 28.95 19.53 -6.28
C SER A 3 27.55 19.10 -6.70
N LYS A 4 26.96 18.18 -5.95
CA LYS A 4 25.57 17.75 -6.17
C LYS A 4 24.55 18.85 -5.91
N GLU A 5 24.89 19.86 -5.11
CA GLU A 5 24.02 20.99 -4.79
C GLU A 5 23.77 21.90 -5.98
N THR A 6 24.71 21.96 -6.93
CA THR A 6 24.62 22.78 -8.14
C THR A 6 24.26 21.97 -9.38
N ALA A 7 24.10 20.65 -9.27
CA ALA A 7 23.76 19.79 -10.39
C ALA A 7 22.26 19.85 -10.70
N LYS A 8 21.94 19.87 -12.00
CA LYS A 8 20.57 19.61 -12.44
C LYS A 8 20.31 18.10 -12.34
N THR A 9 19.39 17.71 -11.45
CA THR A 9 19.03 16.30 -11.24
C THR A 9 17.69 16.00 -11.89
N THR A 10 17.61 14.92 -12.65
CA THR A 10 16.37 14.37 -13.24
C THR A 10 16.20 12.92 -12.81
N VAL A 11 15.03 12.59 -12.29
CA VAL A 11 14.65 11.23 -11.90
C VAL A 11 13.77 10.63 -13.00
N TYR A 12 14.20 9.49 -13.53
CA TYR A 12 13.45 8.68 -14.49
C TYR A 12 13.00 7.37 -13.81
N PRO A 13 12.01 6.67 -14.34
CA PRO A 13 11.58 5.39 -13.79
C PRO A 13 12.71 4.36 -13.57
N ASN A 14 13.69 4.34 -14.46
CA ASN A 14 14.76 3.34 -14.48
C ASN A 14 16.17 3.89 -14.14
N ARG A 15 16.32 5.20 -13.92
CA ARG A 15 17.61 5.83 -13.64
C ARG A 15 17.48 7.19 -12.95
N LEU A 16 18.57 7.63 -12.36
CA LEU A 16 18.73 9.01 -11.91
C LEU A 16 19.89 9.64 -12.72
N GLU A 17 19.67 10.83 -13.26
CA GLU A 17 20.66 11.57 -14.05
C GLU A 17 21.00 12.90 -13.40
N ARG A 18 22.29 13.25 -13.35
CA ARG A 18 22.78 14.55 -12.89
C ARG A 18 23.69 15.15 -13.96
N ILE A 19 23.44 16.42 -14.24
CA ILE A 19 24.30 17.25 -15.11
C ILE A 19 24.94 18.31 -14.24
N TYR A 20 26.26 18.24 -14.14
CA TYR A 20 27.08 19.17 -13.34
C TYR A 20 27.39 20.45 -14.13
N ALA A 21 27.83 21.49 -13.40
CA ALA A 21 28.12 22.80 -13.99
C ALA A 21 29.24 22.79 -15.05
N ASP A 22 30.17 21.83 -14.98
CA ASP A 22 31.25 21.62 -15.95
C ASP A 22 30.84 20.79 -17.18
N GLY A 23 29.57 20.40 -17.28
CA GLY A 23 29.01 19.55 -18.34
C GLY A 23 29.23 18.05 -18.12
N THR A 24 29.83 17.63 -17.01
CA THR A 24 29.91 16.20 -16.64
C THR A 24 28.53 15.66 -16.38
N THR A 25 28.22 14.48 -16.89
CA THR A 25 26.96 13.77 -16.64
C THR A 25 27.22 12.53 -15.79
N GLU A 26 26.48 12.38 -14.70
CA GLU A 26 26.43 11.19 -13.85
C GLU A 26 25.07 10.51 -14.01
N THR A 27 25.06 9.20 -14.31
CA THR A 27 23.81 8.42 -14.38
C THR A 27 23.90 7.20 -13.48
N LEU A 28 22.95 7.07 -12.57
CA LEU A 28 22.83 5.93 -11.67
C LEU A 28 21.73 4.98 -12.15
N TYR A 29 22.06 3.69 -12.17
CA TYR A 29 21.13 2.61 -12.51
C TYR A 29 21.14 1.53 -11.43
N LEU A 30 19.96 0.97 -11.17
CA LEU A 30 19.76 -0.26 -10.40
C LEU A 30 19.45 -1.42 -11.34
N VAL A 31 19.74 -2.64 -10.91
CA VAL A 31 19.45 -3.87 -11.65
C VAL A 31 18.43 -4.70 -10.87
N ASP A 32 17.39 -5.15 -11.56
CA ASP A 32 16.35 -5.97 -10.94
C ASP A 32 16.88 -7.34 -10.51
N GLY A 33 16.51 -7.76 -9.28
CA GLY A 33 16.86 -9.05 -8.74
C GLY A 33 18.35 -9.27 -8.46
N LYS A 34 19.20 -8.26 -8.65
CA LYS A 34 20.65 -8.35 -8.46
C LYS A 34 21.17 -7.17 -7.64
N LYS A 35 22.16 -7.43 -6.81
CA LYS A 35 22.81 -6.38 -6.00
C LYS A 35 23.91 -5.70 -6.81
N ILE A 36 23.51 -5.01 -7.88
CA ILE A 36 24.39 -4.27 -8.80
C ILE A 36 23.87 -2.84 -8.94
N ILE A 37 24.78 -1.87 -8.79
CA ILE A 37 24.53 -0.46 -9.09
C ILE A 37 25.56 -0.04 -10.13
N PHE A 38 25.12 0.61 -11.21
CA PHE A 38 25.99 1.29 -12.16
C PHE A 38 25.97 2.79 -11.89
N ILE A 39 27.14 3.40 -11.91
CA ILE A 39 27.37 4.85 -11.88
C ILE A 39 28.13 5.20 -13.14
N ASP A 40 27.43 5.61 -14.19
CA ASP A 40 28.04 6.01 -15.45
C ASP A 40 28.44 7.48 -15.40
N ILE A 41 29.64 7.78 -15.86
CA ILE A 41 30.16 9.14 -15.97
C ILE A 41 30.52 9.40 -17.42
N ASN A 42 30.10 10.54 -17.95
CA ASN A 42 30.45 11.01 -19.30
C ASN A 42 30.92 12.45 -19.28
N ASN A 43 31.63 12.86 -20.33
CA ASN A 43 32.12 14.23 -20.53
C ASN A 43 33.07 14.73 -19.42
N THR A 44 33.88 13.85 -18.84
CA THR A 44 34.85 14.22 -17.82
C THR A 44 36.27 14.34 -18.42
N ASN A 45 37.01 15.36 -18.01
CA ASN A 45 38.41 15.57 -18.40
C ASN A 45 39.39 15.12 -17.30
N GLY A 46 38.91 14.82 -16.11
CA GLY A 46 39.73 14.45 -14.95
C GLY A 46 39.76 12.96 -14.63
N ALA A 47 40.59 12.56 -13.67
CA ALA A 47 40.48 11.26 -13.02
C ALA A 47 39.18 11.15 -12.23
N LEU A 48 38.60 9.95 -12.19
CA LEU A 48 37.40 9.71 -11.40
C LEU A 48 37.76 9.28 -9.99
N GLY A 49 37.06 9.87 -9.01
CA GLY A 49 37.16 9.50 -7.60
C GLY A 49 35.79 9.27 -7.00
N LEU A 50 35.62 8.16 -6.30
CA LEU A 50 34.38 7.82 -5.56
C LEU A 50 34.71 7.72 -4.07
N LYS A 51 33.99 8.46 -3.23
CA LYS A 51 34.03 8.33 -1.78
C LYS A 51 32.68 7.87 -1.26
N LEU A 52 32.64 6.67 -0.71
CA LEU A 52 31.47 6.18 0.02
C LEU A 52 31.50 6.73 1.45
N LYS A 53 30.33 7.03 1.99
CA LYS A 53 30.13 7.44 3.38
C LYS A 53 28.99 6.62 3.98
N GLY A 54 29.15 6.18 5.22
CA GLY A 54 28.14 5.44 5.98
C GLY A 54 28.60 5.23 7.41
N GLU A 55 27.66 5.12 8.34
CA GLU A 55 27.95 4.66 9.69
C GLU A 55 28.46 3.22 9.60
N ASN A 56 29.53 2.91 10.33
CA ASN A 56 30.15 1.57 10.37
C ASN A 56 30.64 1.05 9.01
N LEU A 57 30.91 1.94 8.02
CA LEU A 57 31.52 1.52 6.77
C LEU A 57 33.00 1.14 7.04
N PRO A 58 33.44 -0.11 6.76
CA PRO A 58 34.83 -0.51 6.95
C PRO A 58 35.78 0.28 6.03
N GLU A 59 37.06 0.33 6.38
CA GLU A 59 38.07 0.85 5.45
C GLU A 59 38.20 -0.08 4.23
N PRO A 60 38.25 0.46 3.01
CA PRO A 60 38.37 -0.35 1.81
C PRO A 60 39.78 -0.90 1.63
N ILE A 61 39.87 -2.09 1.06
CA ILE A 61 41.14 -2.70 0.64
C ILE A 61 41.13 -3.00 -0.86
N ILE A 62 42.26 -2.90 -1.53
CA ILE A 62 42.37 -3.31 -2.94
C ILE A 62 42.64 -4.81 -3.02
N SER A 63 41.81 -5.51 -3.78
CA SER A 63 41.96 -6.91 -4.12
C SER A 63 41.47 -7.16 -5.55
N GLY A 64 42.28 -7.78 -6.40
CA GLY A 64 41.90 -8.07 -7.79
C GLY A 64 41.57 -6.82 -8.63
N GLY A 65 42.15 -5.66 -8.30
CA GLY A 65 41.89 -4.39 -8.97
C GLY A 65 40.59 -3.70 -8.56
N ASN A 66 39.88 -4.25 -7.57
CA ASN A 66 38.62 -3.70 -7.02
C ASN A 66 38.84 -3.16 -5.60
N ALA A 67 38.13 -2.12 -5.20
CA ALA A 67 38.08 -1.68 -3.80
C ALA A 67 36.95 -2.44 -3.06
N ASN A 68 37.29 -3.09 -1.95
CA ASN A 68 36.42 -3.98 -1.22
C ASN A 68 36.26 -3.50 0.23
N TYR A 69 35.00 -3.29 0.65
CA TYR A 69 34.60 -3.02 2.03
C TYR A 69 34.10 -4.29 2.66
N GLN A 70 34.85 -4.89 3.59
CA GLN A 70 34.54 -6.17 4.19
C GLN A 70 33.82 -6.02 5.52
N PHE A 71 32.57 -6.51 5.62
CA PHE A 71 31.74 -6.47 6.81
C PHE A 71 31.83 -7.78 7.60
N LYS A 72 32.44 -7.74 8.77
CA LYS A 72 32.60 -8.92 9.63
C LYS A 72 31.31 -9.39 10.28
N ASP A 73 30.45 -8.46 10.62
CA ASP A 73 29.13 -8.67 11.24
C ASP A 73 28.06 -9.17 10.26
N LEU A 74 28.27 -9.02 8.97
CA LEU A 74 27.35 -9.45 7.91
C LEU A 74 27.81 -10.74 7.21
N GLN A 75 28.18 -11.76 7.97
CA GLN A 75 28.62 -13.07 7.44
C GLN A 75 29.74 -12.96 6.40
N ASN A 76 30.72 -12.11 6.64
CA ASN A 76 31.83 -11.79 5.73
C ASN A 76 31.39 -11.29 4.35
N ARG A 77 30.26 -10.57 4.28
CA ARG A 77 29.83 -9.93 3.05
C ARG A 77 30.77 -8.78 2.67
N VAL A 78 30.85 -8.54 1.38
CA VAL A 78 31.74 -7.53 0.79
C VAL A 78 30.87 -6.60 -0.08
N LEU A 79 31.04 -5.28 0.11
CA LEU A 79 30.65 -4.30 -0.90
C LEU A 79 31.88 -4.07 -1.78
N ALA A 80 31.79 -4.44 -3.04
CA ALA A 80 32.89 -4.27 -3.99
C ALA A 80 32.61 -3.11 -4.94
N VAL A 81 33.60 -2.27 -5.15
CA VAL A 81 33.59 -1.19 -6.14
C VAL A 81 34.64 -1.49 -7.18
N CYS A 82 34.24 -1.57 -8.42
CA CYS A 82 35.10 -1.75 -9.56
C CYS A 82 34.75 -0.78 -10.68
N THR A 83 35.50 -0.80 -11.74
CA THR A 83 35.22 -0.04 -12.97
C THR A 83 35.08 -0.96 -14.17
N PRO A 84 34.51 -0.50 -15.28
CA PRO A 84 34.37 -1.33 -16.48
C PRO A 84 35.68 -1.79 -17.09
N ASP A 85 36.72 -0.95 -17.05
CA ASP A 85 37.90 -1.09 -17.91
C ASP A 85 39.27 -0.75 -17.29
N ALA A 86 39.32 -0.32 -16.03
CA ALA A 86 40.57 0.03 -15.34
C ALA A 86 40.56 -0.46 -13.88
N PRO A 87 41.73 -0.66 -13.23
CA PRO A 87 41.77 -0.97 -11.80
C PRO A 87 41.44 0.25 -10.94
N CYS A 88 40.99 -0.03 -9.72
CA CYS A 88 40.81 0.94 -8.65
C CYS A 88 42.11 1.06 -7.82
N GLN A 89 42.35 2.26 -7.28
CA GLN A 89 43.34 2.56 -6.26
C GLN A 89 42.67 3.28 -5.10
N ILE A 90 43.30 3.28 -3.92
CA ILE A 90 42.79 4.02 -2.76
C ILE A 90 43.81 5.09 -2.39
N LYS A 91 43.34 6.34 -2.35
CA LYS A 91 44.12 7.47 -1.90
C LYS A 91 43.30 8.36 -0.99
N ASP A 92 43.73 8.56 0.23
CA ASP A 92 43.06 9.39 1.25
C ASP A 92 41.59 8.98 1.47
N GLY A 93 41.30 7.68 1.44
CA GLY A 93 39.93 7.13 1.58
C GLY A 93 39.03 7.39 0.36
N ILE A 94 39.62 7.81 -0.77
CA ILE A 94 38.90 7.97 -2.05
C ILE A 94 39.32 6.80 -2.96
N ILE A 95 38.35 6.17 -3.60
CA ILE A 95 38.57 5.17 -4.65
C ILE A 95 38.83 5.95 -5.95
N GLU A 96 40.07 5.93 -6.43
CA GLU A 96 40.48 6.60 -7.67
C GLU A 96 40.66 5.58 -8.81
N THR A 97 40.49 6.03 -10.04
CA THR A 97 40.66 5.22 -11.24
C THR A 97 40.97 6.05 -12.46
N ASP A 98 41.69 5.45 -13.42
CA ASP A 98 41.90 6.02 -14.75
C ASP A 98 40.73 5.75 -15.71
N SER A 99 39.74 4.94 -15.33
CA SER A 99 38.52 4.77 -16.10
C SER A 99 37.80 6.10 -16.30
N LYS A 100 37.26 6.32 -17.51
CA LYS A 100 36.39 7.48 -17.83
C LYS A 100 34.92 7.11 -17.89
N LYS A 101 34.58 5.85 -17.61
CA LYS A 101 33.22 5.30 -17.79
C LYS A 101 32.40 5.26 -16.49
N GLY A 102 33.07 5.41 -15.34
CA GLY A 102 32.40 5.38 -14.04
C GLY A 102 32.65 4.11 -13.22
N PHE A 103 31.70 3.73 -12.36
CA PHE A 103 31.85 2.67 -11.36
C PHE A 103 30.73 1.65 -11.43
N ILE A 104 31.04 0.43 -10.99
CA ILE A 104 30.12 -0.66 -10.74
C ILE A 104 30.23 -1.02 -9.26
N ILE A 105 29.11 -1.04 -8.54
CA ILE A 105 29.05 -1.43 -7.13
C ILE A 105 28.27 -2.71 -7.02
N THR A 106 28.82 -3.72 -6.32
CA THR A 106 28.15 -4.99 -6.04
C THR A 106 28.20 -5.31 -4.56
N PHE A 107 27.27 -6.15 -4.10
CA PHE A 107 27.20 -6.57 -2.69
C PHE A 107 26.86 -8.05 -2.56
N GLY A 108 27.69 -8.79 -1.83
CA GLY A 108 27.51 -10.23 -1.59
C GLY A 108 28.70 -10.86 -0.88
N THR A 109 28.81 -12.19 -0.87
CA THR A 109 30.06 -12.87 -0.52
C THR A 109 31.12 -12.58 -1.59
N GLN A 110 32.39 -12.87 -1.30
CA GLN A 110 33.46 -12.66 -2.28
C GLN A 110 33.21 -13.40 -3.60
N GLU A 111 32.69 -14.63 -3.51
CA GLU A 111 32.33 -15.47 -4.68
C GLU A 111 31.19 -14.82 -5.49
N ILE A 112 30.10 -14.45 -4.79
CA ILE A 112 28.95 -13.80 -5.42
C ILE A 112 29.34 -12.49 -6.10
N ASN A 113 30.19 -11.66 -5.47
CA ASN A 113 30.69 -10.44 -6.08
C ASN A 113 31.48 -10.70 -7.36
N GLY A 114 32.30 -11.75 -7.41
CA GLY A 114 33.00 -12.16 -8.62
C GLY A 114 32.05 -12.44 -9.78
N ILE A 115 30.96 -13.17 -9.52
CA ILE A 115 29.91 -13.47 -10.50
C ILE A 115 29.21 -12.18 -10.95
N LEU A 116 28.74 -11.36 -9.99
CA LEU A 116 28.02 -10.11 -10.27
C LEU A 116 28.87 -9.11 -11.07
N ILE A 117 30.15 -8.97 -10.74
CA ILE A 117 31.08 -8.08 -11.48
C ILE A 117 31.29 -8.59 -12.90
N SER A 118 31.49 -9.90 -13.09
CA SER A 118 31.66 -10.50 -14.43
C SER A 118 30.42 -10.26 -15.28
N GLU A 119 29.24 -10.53 -14.75
CA GLU A 119 27.97 -10.29 -15.43
C GLU A 119 27.75 -8.79 -15.74
N ALA A 120 27.99 -7.91 -14.76
CA ALA A 120 27.85 -6.47 -14.93
C ALA A 120 28.74 -5.92 -16.05
N LYS A 121 29.96 -6.44 -16.19
CA LYS A 121 30.88 -6.03 -17.27
C LYS A 121 30.48 -6.56 -18.64
N LYS A 122 29.92 -7.78 -18.70
CA LYS A 122 29.57 -8.46 -19.94
C LYS A 122 28.19 -8.06 -20.46
N ASP A 123 27.18 -8.04 -19.58
CA ASP A 123 25.77 -8.05 -19.96
C ASP A 123 25.05 -6.75 -19.53
N LYS A 124 25.78 -5.65 -19.30
CA LYS A 124 25.24 -4.38 -18.78
C LYS A 124 23.99 -3.90 -19.51
N GLU A 125 24.04 -3.81 -20.85
CA GLU A 125 22.92 -3.29 -21.64
C GLU A 125 21.67 -4.17 -21.49
N GLN A 126 21.85 -5.48 -21.48
CA GLN A 126 20.75 -6.42 -21.27
C GLN A 126 20.12 -6.25 -19.90
N LEU A 127 20.92 -6.13 -18.83
CA LEU A 127 20.44 -5.94 -17.48
C LEU A 127 19.62 -4.63 -17.33
N LEU A 128 20.10 -3.54 -17.93
CA LEU A 128 19.41 -2.25 -17.88
C LEU A 128 18.12 -2.25 -18.73
N ASN A 129 18.14 -2.88 -19.90
CA ASN A 129 16.96 -3.00 -20.75
C ASN A 129 15.89 -3.87 -20.11
N SER A 130 16.25 -5.01 -19.49
CA SER A 130 15.29 -5.87 -18.80
C SER A 130 14.53 -5.12 -17.72
N ARG A 131 15.22 -4.30 -16.90
CA ARG A 131 14.56 -3.45 -15.91
C ARG A 131 13.64 -2.41 -16.56
N LYS A 132 14.12 -1.73 -17.60
CA LYS A 132 13.32 -0.73 -18.33
C LYS A 132 12.03 -1.32 -18.89
N GLU A 133 12.13 -2.49 -19.54
CA GLU A 133 10.99 -3.21 -20.10
C GLU A 133 9.99 -3.66 -19.02
N ARG A 134 10.48 -4.21 -17.91
CA ARG A 134 9.63 -4.59 -16.78
C ARG A 134 8.85 -3.40 -16.20
N LEU A 135 9.52 -2.28 -15.96
CA LEU A 135 8.87 -1.08 -15.44
C LEU A 135 7.86 -0.50 -16.44
N GLN A 136 8.17 -0.54 -17.73
CA GLN A 136 7.24 -0.13 -18.79
C GLN A 136 6.00 -1.03 -18.81
N GLN A 137 6.18 -2.36 -18.73
CA GLN A 137 5.07 -3.31 -18.64
C GLN A 137 4.21 -3.08 -17.40
N LEU A 138 4.82 -2.79 -16.24
CA LEU A 138 4.08 -2.49 -15.01
C LEU A 138 3.16 -1.28 -15.18
N VAL A 139 3.63 -0.23 -15.85
CA VAL A 139 2.81 0.96 -16.13
C VAL A 139 1.75 0.66 -17.18
N ASP A 140 2.11 0.04 -18.30
CA ASP A 140 1.19 -0.19 -19.43
C ASP A 140 0.07 -1.19 -19.08
N SER A 141 0.39 -2.21 -18.27
CA SER A 141 -0.62 -3.19 -17.83
C SER A 141 -1.69 -2.62 -16.91
N ASN A 142 -1.41 -1.48 -16.29
CA ASN A 142 -2.30 -0.79 -15.34
C ASN A 142 -2.45 0.70 -15.69
N ARG A 143 -2.37 1.01 -16.96
CA ARG A 143 -2.34 2.39 -17.43
C ARG A 143 -3.59 3.14 -17.01
N THR A 144 -3.41 4.36 -16.58
CA THR A 144 -4.48 5.32 -16.29
C THR A 144 -4.10 6.65 -16.91
N ASP A 145 -4.91 7.10 -17.87
CA ASP A 145 -4.78 8.40 -18.50
C ASP A 145 -6.09 9.18 -18.30
N CYS A 146 -5.98 10.44 -17.96
CA CYS A 146 -7.12 11.36 -17.86
C CYS A 146 -6.72 12.75 -18.35
N ASN A 147 -7.68 13.66 -18.44
CA ASN A 147 -7.41 15.05 -18.82
C ASN A 147 -6.56 15.83 -17.80
N SER A 148 -6.34 15.29 -16.61
CA SER A 148 -5.37 15.80 -15.64
C SER A 148 -4.04 15.08 -15.83
N GLU A 149 -3.04 15.76 -16.41
CA GLU A 149 -1.70 15.23 -16.59
C GLU A 149 -1.05 14.86 -15.25
N ASP A 150 -1.19 15.72 -14.24
CA ASP A 150 -0.67 15.48 -12.89
C ASP A 150 -1.28 14.23 -12.25
N ALA A 151 -2.59 13.99 -12.40
CA ALA A 151 -3.22 12.81 -11.85
C ALA A 151 -2.69 11.52 -12.52
N SER A 152 -2.61 11.51 -13.86
CA SER A 152 -2.06 10.39 -14.62
C SER A 152 -0.61 10.11 -14.25
N LYS A 153 0.21 11.15 -14.23
CA LYS A 153 1.64 11.07 -13.90
C LYS A 153 1.87 10.61 -12.46
N ALA A 154 1.11 11.13 -11.49
CA ALA A 154 1.22 10.72 -10.10
C ALA A 154 0.88 9.24 -9.91
N LEU A 155 -0.21 8.75 -10.50
CA LEU A 155 -0.61 7.35 -10.42
C LEU A 155 0.45 6.40 -11.01
N HIS A 156 1.06 6.78 -12.13
CA HIS A 156 2.15 5.99 -12.72
C HIS A 156 3.38 5.96 -11.80
N TRP A 157 3.79 7.11 -11.25
CA TRP A 157 4.92 7.18 -10.32
C TRP A 157 4.67 6.43 -9.02
N LEU A 158 3.49 6.59 -8.40
CA LEU A 158 3.12 5.87 -7.17
C LEU A 158 3.18 4.35 -7.36
N ARG A 159 2.79 3.86 -8.54
CA ARG A 159 2.88 2.43 -8.88
C ARG A 159 4.33 1.96 -9.02
N LEU A 160 5.17 2.73 -9.70
CA LEU A 160 6.59 2.42 -9.85
C LEU A 160 7.31 2.39 -8.50
N THR A 161 7.06 3.36 -7.63
CA THR A 161 7.72 3.43 -6.32
C THR A 161 7.14 2.42 -5.31
N ALA A 162 5.87 2.05 -5.43
CA ALA A 162 5.31 0.94 -4.65
C ALA A 162 5.97 -0.40 -5.02
N ASP A 163 6.27 -0.63 -6.29
CA ASP A 163 6.99 -1.81 -6.78
C ASP A 163 8.45 -1.88 -6.24
N GLU A 164 9.11 -0.74 -6.03
CA GLU A 164 10.47 -0.71 -5.46
C GLU A 164 10.54 -1.27 -4.02
N LEU A 165 9.42 -1.32 -3.31
CA LEU A 165 9.34 -1.87 -1.96
C LEU A 165 9.09 -3.39 -1.94
N VAL A 166 8.72 -3.97 -3.08
CA VAL A 166 8.49 -5.42 -3.22
C VAL A 166 9.82 -6.14 -3.37
N THR A 167 10.09 -7.09 -2.48
CA THR A 167 11.39 -7.76 -2.44
C THR A 167 11.29 -9.21 -1.96
N ASN A 168 12.27 -10.02 -2.34
CA ASN A 168 12.43 -11.39 -1.84
C ASN A 168 13.60 -11.43 -0.85
N GLN A 169 13.30 -11.29 0.43
CA GLN A 169 14.26 -11.32 1.54
C GLN A 169 13.62 -11.99 2.76
N HIS A 170 14.37 -12.14 3.85
CA HIS A 170 13.85 -12.71 5.10
C HIS A 170 13.11 -14.05 4.93
N GLY A 171 13.55 -14.85 3.94
CA GLY A 171 13.01 -16.20 3.70
C GLY A 171 11.76 -16.26 2.82
N GLY A 172 11.40 -15.17 2.12
CA GLY A 172 10.30 -15.13 1.17
C GLY A 172 10.05 -13.75 0.56
N TRP A 173 8.96 -13.62 -0.17
CA TRP A 173 8.50 -12.36 -0.71
C TRP A 173 7.80 -11.51 0.35
N GLY A 174 7.95 -10.20 0.25
CA GLY A 174 7.30 -9.23 1.11
C GLY A 174 7.35 -7.82 0.53
N ILE A 175 6.70 -6.90 1.22
CA ILE A 175 6.75 -5.47 0.94
C ILE A 175 7.42 -4.80 2.13
N TYR A 176 8.52 -4.08 1.91
CA TYR A 176 9.10 -3.24 2.97
C TYR A 176 8.11 -2.19 3.43
N ALA A 177 8.08 -1.88 4.71
CA ALA A 177 7.20 -0.84 5.23
C ALA A 177 7.55 0.52 4.64
N GLY A 178 8.85 0.88 4.60
CA GLY A 178 9.23 2.13 3.98
C GLY A 178 10.74 2.41 3.93
N PHE A 179 11.14 3.22 2.96
CA PHE A 179 12.51 3.67 2.81
C PHE A 179 12.76 5.03 3.47
N PRO A 180 13.98 5.24 4.05
CA PRO A 180 15.15 4.36 3.96
C PRO A 180 15.34 3.37 5.11
N TRP A 181 14.57 3.43 6.21
CA TRP A 181 14.92 2.71 7.45
C TRP A 181 13.97 1.59 7.90
N PHE A 182 12.77 1.45 7.33
CA PHE A 182 11.87 0.32 7.63
C PHE A 182 11.98 -0.77 6.57
N THR A 183 13.15 -1.45 6.55
CA THR A 183 13.49 -2.49 5.58
C THR A 183 13.29 -3.91 6.11
N ASP A 184 12.44 -4.08 7.12
CA ASP A 184 11.87 -5.36 7.53
C ASP A 184 10.48 -5.55 6.93
N PHE A 185 9.96 -6.77 6.97
CA PHE A 185 8.57 -7.04 6.62
C PHE A 185 7.69 -6.83 7.85
N TRP A 186 7.00 -5.71 7.88
CA TRP A 186 6.01 -5.40 8.89
C TRP A 186 4.64 -5.87 8.42
N GLY A 187 4.04 -6.85 9.13
CA GLY A 187 2.79 -7.49 8.72
C GLY A 187 1.63 -6.50 8.60
N ARG A 188 1.49 -5.59 9.54
CA ARG A 188 0.48 -4.51 9.48
C ARG A 188 0.63 -3.69 8.20
N ASP A 189 1.80 -3.11 8.00
CA ASP A 189 2.11 -2.22 6.87
C ASP A 189 1.92 -2.95 5.54
N MET A 190 2.43 -4.16 5.46
CA MET A 190 2.39 -4.96 4.26
C MET A 190 0.96 -5.37 3.86
N PHE A 191 0.11 -5.76 4.82
CA PHE A 191 -1.26 -6.14 4.52
C PHE A 191 -2.15 -4.92 4.22
N ILE A 192 -1.83 -3.74 4.73
CA ILE A 192 -2.44 -2.47 4.30
C ILE A 192 -1.95 -2.11 2.89
N ALA A 193 -0.67 -2.35 2.59
CA ALA A 193 -0.09 -2.02 1.30
C ALA A 193 -0.48 -2.99 0.17
N MET A 194 -0.81 -4.24 0.47
CA MET A 194 -1.06 -5.28 -0.53
C MET A 194 -2.17 -4.95 -1.53
N PRO A 195 -3.33 -4.39 -1.15
CA PRO A 195 -4.39 -4.10 -2.11
C PRO A 195 -3.94 -3.18 -3.25
N GLY A 196 -3.34 -2.04 -2.95
CA GLY A 196 -2.91 -1.08 -3.98
C GLY A 196 -1.64 -1.51 -4.70
N THR A 197 -0.64 -2.01 -3.95
CA THR A 197 0.67 -2.38 -4.50
C THR A 197 0.58 -3.63 -5.37
N SER A 198 -0.11 -4.66 -4.92
CA SER A 198 -0.12 -5.97 -5.61
C SER A 198 -1.43 -6.27 -6.33
N LEU A 199 -2.59 -6.16 -5.66
CA LEU A 199 -3.86 -6.58 -6.23
C LEU A 199 -4.35 -5.63 -7.32
N CYS A 200 -4.44 -4.32 -7.03
CA CYS A 200 -4.83 -3.32 -8.03
C CYS A 200 -3.79 -3.14 -9.15
N SER A 201 -2.57 -3.61 -8.94
CA SER A 201 -1.49 -3.59 -9.93
C SER A 201 -1.37 -4.91 -10.72
N GLY A 202 -2.21 -5.91 -10.44
CA GLY A 202 -2.22 -7.19 -11.15
C GLY A 202 -1.02 -8.09 -10.88
N GLN A 203 -0.27 -7.83 -9.79
CA GLN A 203 0.88 -8.64 -9.39
C GLN A 203 0.43 -9.81 -8.49
N PHE A 204 -0.44 -10.68 -9.04
CA PHE A 204 -1.12 -11.72 -8.26
C PHE A 204 -0.18 -12.80 -7.74
N ASP A 205 0.83 -13.19 -8.53
CA ASP A 205 1.83 -14.19 -8.10
C ASP A 205 2.62 -13.67 -6.90
N ILE A 206 3.02 -12.40 -6.92
CA ILE A 206 3.70 -11.74 -5.80
C ILE A 206 2.80 -11.69 -4.57
N ALA A 207 1.52 -11.31 -4.73
CA ALA A 207 0.56 -11.31 -3.63
C ALA A 207 0.40 -12.70 -2.99
N LYS A 208 0.31 -13.75 -3.81
CA LYS A 208 0.27 -15.15 -3.37
C LYS A 208 1.51 -15.55 -2.57
N ASP A 209 2.68 -15.26 -3.11
CA ASP A 209 3.96 -15.58 -2.48
C ASP A 209 4.13 -14.86 -1.14
N ILE A 210 3.71 -13.59 -1.04
CA ILE A 210 3.70 -12.84 0.22
C ILE A 210 2.81 -13.52 1.27
N LEU A 211 1.59 -13.89 0.90
CA LEU A 211 0.66 -14.58 1.81
C LEU A 211 1.21 -15.92 2.27
N GLN A 212 1.83 -16.69 1.38
CA GLN A 212 2.49 -17.96 1.71
C GLN A 212 3.69 -17.75 2.64
N SER A 213 4.49 -16.72 2.41
CA SER A 213 5.64 -16.40 3.25
C SER A 213 5.23 -16.13 4.70
N PHE A 214 4.15 -15.33 4.90
CA PHE A 214 3.66 -15.05 6.25
C PHE A 214 2.95 -16.24 6.90
N ALA A 215 2.18 -17.00 6.14
CA ALA A 215 1.57 -18.25 6.63
C ALA A 215 2.62 -19.25 7.14
N LYS A 216 3.78 -19.33 6.49
CA LYS A 216 4.90 -20.18 6.88
C LYS A 216 5.46 -19.83 8.28
N TYR A 217 5.45 -18.55 8.63
CA TYR A 217 5.99 -18.03 9.89
C TYR A 217 4.91 -17.76 10.94
N MET A 218 3.67 -18.22 10.74
CA MET A 218 2.64 -18.18 11.76
C MET A 218 3.09 -18.94 13.03
N ASP A 219 2.79 -18.39 14.21
CA ASP A 219 3.06 -19.07 15.47
C ASP A 219 2.13 -20.28 15.63
N THR A 220 2.72 -21.48 15.59
CA THR A 220 1.99 -22.76 15.63
C THR A 220 2.15 -23.52 16.95
N ASP A 221 2.84 -22.95 17.95
CA ASP A 221 2.97 -23.57 19.28
C ASP A 221 1.71 -23.28 20.13
N PRO A 222 0.89 -24.30 20.44
CA PRO A 222 -0.32 -24.09 21.24
C PRO A 222 -0.08 -23.54 22.66
N LYS A 223 1.16 -23.65 23.16
CA LYS A 223 1.57 -23.15 24.48
C LYS A 223 2.00 -21.69 24.41
N SER A 224 2.30 -21.17 23.23
CA SER A 224 2.71 -19.79 23.04
C SER A 224 1.57 -18.81 23.37
N GLU A 225 1.91 -17.69 23.97
CA GLU A 225 0.98 -16.58 24.18
C GLU A 225 0.49 -15.98 22.85
N THR A 226 1.26 -16.14 21.78
CA THR A 226 0.96 -15.62 20.45
C THR A 226 0.48 -16.68 19.45
N TYR A 227 0.07 -17.86 19.94
CA TYR A 227 -0.45 -18.94 19.11
C TYR A 227 -1.50 -18.47 18.11
N GLY A 228 -1.33 -18.83 16.84
CA GLY A 228 -2.21 -18.49 15.73
C GLY A 228 -1.98 -17.11 15.13
N ARG A 229 -1.09 -16.28 15.67
CA ARG A 229 -0.74 -14.98 15.10
C ARG A 229 0.26 -15.12 13.95
N VAL A 230 0.12 -14.29 12.93
CA VAL A 230 1.18 -14.05 11.95
C VAL A 230 2.18 -13.05 12.50
N PRO A 231 3.43 -13.00 11.98
CA PRO A 231 4.40 -12.01 12.40
C PRO A 231 3.88 -10.56 12.24
N ASN A 232 4.13 -9.71 13.24
CA ASN A 232 4.08 -8.26 13.04
C ASN A 232 5.37 -7.76 12.38
N ARG A 233 6.54 -8.28 12.82
CA ARG A 233 7.81 -8.04 12.13
C ARG A 233 8.44 -9.37 11.77
N LEU A 234 8.62 -9.61 10.47
CA LEU A 234 9.36 -10.74 9.95
C LEU A 234 10.74 -10.30 9.54
N ASN A 235 11.71 -10.67 10.36
CA ASN A 235 13.13 -10.63 10.10
C ASN A 235 13.72 -11.91 10.66
N LEU A 236 14.54 -12.63 9.88
CA LEU A 236 15.09 -13.94 10.31
C LEU A 236 16.03 -13.85 11.53
N GLU A 237 16.50 -12.65 11.88
CA GLU A 237 17.26 -12.40 13.10
C GLU A 237 16.39 -12.27 14.35
N GLY A 238 15.06 -12.06 14.18
CA GLY A 238 14.11 -11.96 15.27
C GLY A 238 12.69 -11.69 14.78
N ILE A 239 11.79 -12.65 14.98
CA ILE A 239 10.37 -12.53 14.60
C ILE A 239 9.57 -11.98 15.79
N LEU A 240 8.70 -11.00 15.54
CA LEU A 240 7.82 -10.41 16.55
C LEU A 240 6.35 -10.64 16.19
N TYR A 241 5.52 -10.96 17.20
CA TYR A 241 4.08 -11.22 17.08
C TYR A 241 3.25 -10.26 17.95
N ASN A 242 3.75 -9.07 18.20
CA ASN A 242 3.29 -8.12 19.23
C ASN A 242 2.11 -7.24 18.83
N THR A 243 1.39 -7.53 17.75
CA THR A 243 0.24 -6.71 17.35
C THR A 243 -1.02 -7.54 17.17
N THR A 244 -2.17 -6.94 17.49
CA THR A 244 -3.47 -7.60 17.37
C THR A 244 -4.06 -7.48 15.97
N ASP A 245 -3.74 -6.42 15.23
CA ASP A 245 -4.33 -6.15 13.92
C ASP A 245 -3.72 -6.95 12.75
N GLY A 246 -2.48 -7.43 12.88
CA GLY A 246 -1.77 -8.13 11.79
C GLY A 246 -2.46 -9.42 11.34
N THR A 247 -2.95 -10.22 12.28
CA THR A 247 -3.62 -11.50 11.97
C THR A 247 -4.99 -11.33 11.30
N PRO A 248 -5.89 -10.45 11.78
CA PRO A 248 -7.09 -10.10 11.03
C PRO A 248 -6.79 -9.62 9.61
N ARG A 249 -5.84 -8.71 9.43
CA ARG A 249 -5.44 -8.21 8.12
C ARG A 249 -4.93 -9.30 7.19
N PHE A 250 -4.17 -10.26 7.71
CA PHE A 250 -3.72 -11.42 6.93
C PHE A 250 -4.89 -12.21 6.34
N VAL A 251 -5.88 -12.58 7.16
CA VAL A 251 -7.05 -13.36 6.70
C VAL A 251 -7.90 -12.56 5.69
N ILE A 252 -8.07 -11.26 5.94
CA ILE A 252 -8.76 -10.35 5.01
C ILE A 252 -8.01 -10.31 3.66
N GLN A 253 -6.67 -10.20 3.67
CA GLN A 253 -5.90 -10.15 2.43
C GLN A 253 -5.87 -11.48 1.67
N VAL A 254 -5.95 -12.63 2.35
CA VAL A 254 -6.18 -13.91 1.67
C VAL A 254 -7.52 -13.89 0.92
N TYR A 255 -8.59 -13.40 1.56
CA TYR A 255 -9.89 -13.30 0.91
C TYR A 255 -9.89 -12.28 -0.24
N ASP A 256 -9.24 -11.13 -0.08
CA ASP A 256 -9.11 -10.12 -1.13
C ASP A 256 -8.33 -10.66 -2.34
N TYR A 257 -7.22 -11.35 -2.12
CA TYR A 257 -6.50 -12.04 -3.19
C TYR A 257 -7.42 -12.98 -3.98
N LEU A 258 -8.23 -13.76 -3.27
CA LEU A 258 -9.16 -14.70 -3.90
C LEU A 258 -10.30 -14.01 -4.64
N LYS A 259 -10.77 -12.85 -4.15
CA LYS A 259 -11.73 -12.02 -4.90
C LYS A 259 -11.14 -11.51 -6.21
N TYR A 260 -9.85 -11.15 -6.23
CA TYR A 260 -9.19 -10.72 -7.47
C TYR A 260 -8.90 -11.85 -8.44
N THR A 261 -8.56 -13.05 -7.95
CA THR A 261 -7.99 -14.13 -8.77
C THR A 261 -8.93 -15.31 -9.01
N GLY A 262 -9.81 -15.63 -8.07
CA GLY A 262 -10.60 -16.86 -8.08
C GLY A 262 -9.77 -18.13 -7.89
N ASP A 263 -8.54 -18.06 -7.35
CA ASP A 263 -7.58 -19.17 -7.18
C ASP A 263 -8.04 -20.18 -6.11
N LYS A 264 -8.92 -21.08 -6.49
CA LYS A 264 -9.48 -22.11 -5.60
C LYS A 264 -8.43 -23.10 -5.06
N GLU A 265 -7.35 -23.31 -5.77
CA GLU A 265 -6.27 -24.20 -5.32
C GLU A 265 -5.50 -23.55 -4.15
N PHE A 266 -5.33 -22.24 -4.21
CA PHE A 266 -4.70 -21.51 -3.12
C PHE A 266 -5.52 -21.63 -1.81
N ILE A 267 -6.85 -21.58 -1.87
CA ILE A 267 -7.70 -21.76 -0.68
C ILE A 267 -7.35 -23.08 0.02
N LYS A 268 -7.22 -24.18 -0.75
CA LYS A 268 -6.90 -25.51 -0.20
C LYS A 268 -5.57 -25.51 0.54
N SER A 269 -4.58 -24.82 -0.01
CA SER A 269 -3.23 -24.77 0.57
C SER A 269 -3.15 -23.95 1.86
N ILE A 270 -3.94 -22.87 1.98
CA ILE A 270 -3.84 -21.90 3.08
C ILE A 270 -4.94 -22.04 4.15
N TYR A 271 -5.97 -22.85 3.89
CA TYR A 271 -7.12 -22.97 4.79
C TYR A 271 -6.77 -23.36 6.23
N LYS A 272 -5.76 -24.22 6.41
CA LYS A 272 -5.29 -24.61 7.73
C LYS A 272 -4.79 -23.41 8.55
N ASN A 273 -4.11 -22.48 7.90
CA ASN A 273 -3.60 -21.26 8.53
C ASN A 273 -4.75 -20.31 8.89
N ILE A 274 -5.74 -20.14 7.98
CA ILE A 274 -6.94 -19.33 8.24
C ILE A 274 -7.72 -19.88 9.44
N LYS A 275 -7.94 -21.20 9.47
CA LYS A 275 -8.62 -21.87 10.58
C LYS A 275 -7.87 -21.69 11.89
N MET A 276 -6.56 -21.88 11.90
CA MET A 276 -5.73 -21.71 13.10
C MET A 276 -5.78 -20.26 13.59
N ALA A 277 -5.60 -19.28 12.69
CA ALA A 277 -5.67 -17.87 13.02
C ALA A 277 -7.02 -17.49 13.65
N THR A 278 -8.12 -17.96 13.06
CA THR A 278 -9.48 -17.58 13.49
C THR A 278 -9.87 -18.30 14.78
N ASP A 279 -9.63 -19.60 14.88
CA ASP A 279 -9.94 -20.36 16.09
C ASP A 279 -9.10 -19.93 17.29
N ALA A 280 -7.79 -19.68 17.10
CA ALA A 280 -6.93 -19.16 18.16
C ALA A 280 -7.37 -17.78 18.65
N SER A 281 -7.83 -16.91 17.73
CA SER A 281 -8.40 -15.61 18.11
C SER A 281 -9.65 -15.74 18.95
N ILE A 282 -10.54 -16.69 18.63
CA ILE A 282 -11.73 -16.98 19.44
C ILE A 282 -11.35 -17.53 20.82
N ASP A 283 -10.45 -18.52 20.84
CA ASP A 283 -10.22 -19.33 22.03
C ASP A 283 -9.28 -18.64 23.04
N LYS A 284 -8.41 -17.72 22.59
CA LYS A 284 -7.37 -17.09 23.44
C LYS A 284 -7.51 -15.58 23.62
N TYR A 285 -8.08 -14.89 22.64
CA TYR A 285 -8.03 -13.43 22.61
C TYR A 285 -9.39 -12.76 22.62
N ALA A 286 -10.47 -13.46 22.27
CA ALA A 286 -11.81 -12.90 22.33
C ALA A 286 -12.41 -13.01 23.76
N ASP A 287 -13.12 -11.96 24.18
CA ASP A 287 -13.85 -11.94 25.44
C ASP A 287 -15.25 -12.61 25.32
N GLU A 288 -15.96 -12.68 26.46
CA GLU A 288 -17.32 -13.26 26.51
C GLU A 288 -18.33 -12.48 25.69
N SER A 289 -18.09 -11.21 25.37
CA SER A 289 -18.95 -10.38 24.50
C SER A 289 -18.66 -10.59 23.01
N GLY A 290 -17.60 -11.32 22.68
CA GLY A 290 -17.13 -11.60 21.32
C GLY A 290 -16.15 -10.57 20.78
N TYR A 291 -15.69 -9.63 21.59
CA TYR A 291 -14.69 -8.63 21.21
C TYR A 291 -13.29 -9.22 21.25
N LEU A 292 -12.46 -8.86 20.28
CA LEU A 292 -11.05 -9.17 20.29
C LEU A 292 -10.33 -8.22 21.25
N THR A 293 -9.68 -8.76 22.30
CA THR A 293 -8.99 -7.99 23.31
C THR A 293 -7.50 -7.81 23.00
N HIS A 294 -6.89 -6.76 23.54
CA HIS A 294 -5.49 -6.42 23.33
C HIS A 294 -4.94 -5.56 24.49
N ALA A 295 -3.62 -5.41 24.54
CA ALA A 295 -3.00 -4.41 25.42
C ALA A 295 -3.04 -3.02 24.76
N ASP A 296 -2.93 -1.96 25.57
CA ASP A 296 -3.05 -0.54 25.17
C ASP A 296 -2.28 -0.16 23.89
N ALA A 297 -1.10 -0.72 23.69
CA ALA A 297 -0.23 -0.40 22.56
C ALA A 297 -0.05 -1.55 21.56
N ASP A 298 -1.02 -2.46 21.46
CA ASP A 298 -1.01 -3.56 20.50
C ASP A 298 -1.86 -3.27 19.26
N THR A 299 -2.21 -2.01 19.02
CA THR A 299 -2.87 -1.51 17.81
C THR A 299 -1.85 -0.78 16.91
N TRP A 300 -2.31 -0.15 15.83
CA TRP A 300 -1.42 0.69 15.00
C TRP A 300 -0.90 1.94 15.75
N MET A 301 -1.54 2.31 16.87
CA MET A 301 -1.09 3.39 17.76
C MET A 301 -0.18 2.81 18.86
N ASP A 302 0.98 2.31 18.48
CA ASP A 302 1.84 1.46 19.31
C ASP A 302 3.07 2.15 19.90
N ALA A 303 3.21 3.47 19.72
CA ALA A 303 4.34 4.22 20.26
C ALA A 303 4.34 4.24 21.79
N LYS A 304 5.52 3.99 22.37
CA LYS A 304 5.73 3.94 23.83
C LYS A 304 6.89 4.83 24.25
N ARG A 305 6.70 5.67 25.26
CA ARG A 305 7.81 6.36 25.92
C ARG A 305 8.72 5.35 26.62
N GLN A 306 10.02 5.41 26.31
CA GLN A 306 11.04 4.52 26.86
C GLN A 306 10.69 3.03 26.73
N GLY A 307 9.92 2.68 25.69
CA GLY A 307 9.47 1.32 25.45
C GLY A 307 8.45 0.75 26.47
N LYS A 308 7.93 1.57 27.36
CA LYS A 308 7.05 1.11 28.46
C LYS A 308 5.67 1.75 28.45
N LYS A 309 5.58 3.08 28.55
CA LYS A 309 4.31 3.78 28.69
C LYS A 309 3.73 4.12 27.30
N PRO A 310 2.52 3.66 26.95
CA PRO A 310 1.85 4.07 25.71
C PRO A 310 1.73 5.59 25.63
N CYS A 311 2.00 6.16 24.46
CA CYS A 311 1.80 7.59 24.21
C CYS A 311 0.32 7.90 23.93
N SER A 312 -0.39 6.92 23.37
CA SER A 312 -1.82 7.00 23.03
C SER A 312 -2.51 5.71 23.47
N PRO A 313 -2.86 5.56 24.75
CA PRO A 313 -3.54 4.37 25.25
C PRO A 313 -4.85 4.13 24.50
N ARG A 314 -5.14 2.87 24.17
CA ARG A 314 -6.32 2.46 23.43
C ARG A 314 -7.19 1.44 24.19
N GLY A 315 -7.10 1.44 25.52
CA GLY A 315 -7.82 0.49 26.36
C GLY A 315 -7.49 -0.96 26.00
N ASN A 316 -8.49 -1.82 25.99
CA ASN A 316 -8.31 -3.22 25.59
C ASN A 316 -9.25 -3.69 24.48
N ARG A 317 -10.08 -2.81 23.91
CA ARG A 317 -11.03 -3.07 22.82
C ARG A 317 -11.13 -1.85 21.92
N ALA A 318 -10.14 -1.65 21.06
CA ALA A 318 -10.13 -0.56 20.10
C ALA A 318 -11.12 -0.81 18.96
N VAL A 319 -11.78 0.25 18.48
CA VAL A 319 -12.84 0.20 17.48
C VAL A 319 -12.40 -0.39 16.15
N ASP A 320 -11.23 0.00 15.68
CA ASP A 320 -10.60 -0.53 14.46
C ASP A 320 -10.22 -2.01 14.58
N ILE A 321 -9.80 -2.46 15.77
CA ILE A 321 -9.56 -3.88 16.03
C ILE A 321 -10.87 -4.67 15.94
N GLN A 322 -11.98 -4.16 16.47
CA GLN A 322 -13.27 -4.86 16.37
C GLN A 322 -13.75 -4.93 14.92
N ALA A 323 -13.57 -3.88 14.15
CA ALA A 323 -13.89 -3.86 12.72
C ALA A 323 -13.09 -4.91 11.94
N LEU A 324 -11.77 -4.95 12.13
CA LEU A 324 -10.90 -5.93 11.48
C LEU A 324 -11.22 -7.37 11.91
N TRP A 325 -11.57 -7.56 13.18
CA TRP A 325 -11.97 -8.86 13.70
C TRP A 325 -13.28 -9.35 13.07
N TYR A 326 -14.27 -8.47 12.96
CA TYR A 326 -15.52 -8.77 12.26
C TYR A 326 -15.28 -9.18 10.80
N GLU A 327 -14.45 -8.42 10.08
CA GLU A 327 -14.09 -8.71 8.69
C GLU A 327 -13.31 -10.03 8.57
N GLN A 328 -12.42 -10.35 9.51
CA GLN A 328 -11.73 -11.64 9.57
C GLN A 328 -12.71 -12.79 9.69
N LEU A 329 -13.68 -12.69 10.62
CA LEU A 329 -14.70 -13.74 10.86
C LEU A 329 -15.55 -13.96 9.61
N GLU A 330 -16.03 -12.89 8.96
CA GLU A 330 -16.82 -12.95 7.74
C GLU A 330 -16.02 -13.54 6.57
N ALA A 331 -14.76 -13.09 6.37
CA ALA A 331 -13.89 -13.63 5.34
C ALA A 331 -13.62 -15.12 5.56
N ALA A 332 -13.22 -15.49 6.77
CA ALA A 332 -12.94 -16.89 7.12
C ALA A 332 -14.18 -17.78 6.93
N ALA A 333 -15.37 -17.32 7.34
CA ALA A 333 -16.62 -18.06 7.17
C ALA A 333 -16.96 -18.31 5.69
N LYS A 334 -16.80 -17.29 4.83
CA LYS A 334 -16.97 -17.44 3.38
C LYS A 334 -15.98 -18.44 2.79
N LEU A 335 -14.71 -18.37 3.20
CA LEU A 335 -13.69 -19.32 2.75
C LEU A 335 -13.97 -20.75 3.24
N ALA A 336 -14.54 -20.91 4.45
CA ALA A 336 -15.00 -22.21 4.96
C ALA A 336 -16.15 -22.78 4.13
N ASP A 337 -17.11 -21.95 3.70
CA ASP A 337 -18.18 -22.39 2.80
C ASP A 337 -17.62 -22.91 1.47
N TYR A 338 -16.66 -22.19 0.87
CA TYR A 338 -15.98 -22.65 -0.35
C TYR A 338 -15.29 -23.99 -0.17
N MET A 339 -14.75 -24.25 1.02
CA MET A 339 -14.12 -25.52 1.38
C MET A 339 -15.11 -26.59 1.81
N GLY A 340 -16.41 -26.30 1.84
CA GLY A 340 -17.45 -27.21 2.36
C GLY A 340 -17.37 -27.47 3.87
N LYS A 341 -16.70 -26.60 4.62
CA LYS A 341 -16.47 -26.68 6.07
C LYS A 341 -17.57 -25.99 6.86
N LYS A 342 -18.81 -26.42 6.68
CA LYS A 342 -20.00 -25.79 7.25
C LYS A 342 -19.92 -25.50 8.75
N LYS A 343 -19.40 -26.46 9.55
CA LYS A 343 -19.26 -26.26 11.01
C LYS A 343 -18.33 -25.09 11.36
N ASP A 344 -17.21 -24.93 10.64
CA ASP A 344 -16.29 -23.82 10.84
C ASP A 344 -16.99 -22.50 10.46
N ALA A 345 -17.68 -22.46 9.32
CA ALA A 345 -18.43 -21.29 8.87
C ALA A 345 -19.54 -20.86 9.86
N GLU A 346 -20.32 -21.81 10.36
CA GLU A 346 -21.38 -21.55 11.35
C GLU A 346 -20.81 -21.02 12.68
N LYS A 347 -19.70 -21.64 13.19
CA LYS A 347 -18.98 -21.16 14.39
C LYS A 347 -18.56 -19.72 14.24
N TRP A 348 -17.89 -19.38 13.15
CA TRP A 348 -17.31 -18.05 12.94
C TRP A 348 -18.39 -16.99 12.70
N ARG A 349 -19.45 -17.28 11.94
CA ARG A 349 -20.61 -16.38 11.81
C ARG A 349 -21.33 -16.15 13.14
N GLY A 350 -21.42 -17.18 13.98
CA GLY A 350 -22.02 -17.02 15.30
C GLY A 350 -21.25 -16.01 16.17
N VAL A 351 -19.91 -16.02 16.10
CA VAL A 351 -19.09 -15.02 16.79
C VAL A 351 -19.25 -13.63 16.16
N ALA A 352 -19.24 -13.52 14.83
CA ALA A 352 -19.46 -12.27 14.11
C ALA A 352 -20.81 -11.62 14.45
N GLN A 353 -21.88 -12.41 14.48
CA GLN A 353 -23.23 -11.95 14.87
C GLN A 353 -23.28 -11.47 16.33
N LYS A 354 -22.61 -12.18 17.24
CA LYS A 354 -22.51 -11.78 18.64
C LYS A 354 -21.78 -10.44 18.78
N LEU A 355 -20.62 -10.30 18.13
CA LEU A 355 -19.86 -9.05 18.08
C LEU A 355 -20.74 -7.90 17.56
N GLN A 356 -21.39 -8.07 16.41
CA GLN A 356 -22.23 -7.06 15.78
C GLN A 356 -23.40 -6.66 16.68
N SER A 357 -24.07 -7.62 17.32
CA SER A 357 -25.20 -7.37 18.21
C SER A 357 -24.82 -6.55 19.46
N ASN A 358 -23.59 -6.71 19.95
CA ASN A 358 -23.11 -5.97 21.12
C ASN A 358 -22.54 -4.61 20.75
N PHE A 359 -21.98 -4.47 19.53
CA PHE A 359 -21.17 -3.32 19.13
C PHE A 359 -21.94 -1.99 19.25
N GLU A 360 -23.13 -1.90 18.69
CA GLU A 360 -23.89 -0.64 18.71
C GLU A 360 -24.26 -0.21 20.14
N LYS A 361 -24.61 -1.17 20.98
CA LYS A 361 -24.93 -0.90 22.39
C LYS A 361 -23.71 -0.41 23.16
N ASP A 362 -22.55 -1.02 22.93
CA ASP A 362 -21.36 -0.80 23.75
C ASP A 362 -20.48 0.34 23.20
N PHE A 363 -20.37 0.50 21.89
CA PHE A 363 -19.51 1.51 21.26
C PHE A 363 -20.23 2.81 20.89
N ILE A 364 -21.57 2.83 20.76
CA ILE A 364 -22.27 4.04 20.35
C ILE A 364 -22.97 4.68 21.56
N GLY A 365 -22.67 5.95 21.80
CA GLY A 365 -23.30 6.75 22.83
C GLY A 365 -23.59 8.16 22.33
N ASN A 366 -24.84 8.64 22.48
CA ASN A 366 -25.26 9.96 22.00
C ASN A 366 -24.99 10.21 20.52
N GLY A 367 -25.05 9.16 19.68
CA GLY A 367 -24.77 9.23 18.25
C GLY A 367 -23.27 9.32 17.90
N ILE A 368 -22.37 9.15 18.86
CA ILE A 368 -20.90 9.16 18.67
C ILE A 368 -20.39 7.73 18.78
N ILE A 369 -19.53 7.34 17.86
CA ILE A 369 -18.81 6.06 17.90
C ILE A 369 -17.56 6.26 18.78
N ALA A 370 -17.40 5.44 19.82
CA ALA A 370 -16.22 5.47 20.69
C ALA A 370 -14.98 4.98 19.96
N ASP A 371 -13.83 5.60 20.25
CA ASP A 371 -12.53 5.15 19.73
C ASP A 371 -12.13 3.78 20.32
N HIS A 372 -12.42 3.57 21.59
CA HIS A 372 -12.21 2.28 22.25
C HIS A 372 -13.06 2.13 23.52
N LEU A 373 -13.10 0.89 24.02
CA LEU A 373 -13.58 0.61 25.36
C LEU A 373 -12.39 0.27 26.27
N ASN A 374 -12.47 0.78 27.50
CA ASN A 374 -11.57 0.43 28.58
C ASN A 374 -11.97 -0.90 29.24
N GLU A 375 -11.11 -1.44 30.13
CA GLU A 375 -11.38 -2.69 30.84
C GLU A 375 -12.66 -2.64 31.68
N ASP A 376 -13.00 -1.47 32.22
CA ASP A 376 -14.24 -1.23 32.99
C ASP A 376 -15.47 -0.98 32.11
N ASN A 377 -15.37 -1.16 30.79
CA ASN A 377 -16.38 -0.87 29.78
C ASN A 377 -16.72 0.61 29.58
N SER A 378 -15.96 1.54 30.16
CA SER A 378 -16.11 2.96 29.85
C SER A 378 -15.68 3.23 28.40
N ARG A 379 -16.39 4.16 27.75
CA ARG A 379 -16.11 4.60 26.37
C ARG A 379 -15.08 5.71 26.39
N ASP A 380 -14.05 5.60 25.56
CA ASP A 380 -13.24 6.73 25.17
C ASP A 380 -13.80 7.34 23.88
N THR A 381 -14.10 8.62 23.91
CA THR A 381 -14.72 9.35 22.80
C THR A 381 -13.79 10.38 22.18
N GLN A 382 -12.47 10.25 22.38
CA GLN A 382 -11.50 11.05 21.63
C GLN A 382 -11.76 10.94 20.13
N LEU A 383 -11.82 12.07 19.46
CA LEU A 383 -12.06 12.07 18.01
C LEU A 383 -10.76 11.69 17.28
N ARG A 384 -10.76 10.49 16.73
CA ARG A 384 -9.66 9.85 16.01
C ARG A 384 -10.19 9.22 14.70
N PRO A 385 -9.31 8.95 13.70
CA PRO A 385 -9.75 8.39 12.41
C PRO A 385 -10.23 6.93 12.49
N ASN A 386 -10.05 6.27 13.61
CA ASN A 386 -10.26 4.83 13.77
C ASN A 386 -11.74 4.39 13.61
N THR A 387 -12.68 5.27 13.95
CA THR A 387 -14.13 5.01 13.86
C THR A 387 -14.59 4.69 12.44
N MET A 388 -13.91 5.25 11.43
CA MET A 388 -14.22 5.00 10.01
C MET A 388 -14.12 3.52 9.60
N TYR A 389 -13.33 2.72 10.32
CA TYR A 389 -13.20 1.28 10.04
C TYR A 389 -14.47 0.50 10.40
N ALA A 390 -15.22 0.96 11.41
CA ALA A 390 -16.31 0.22 12.02
C ALA A 390 -17.67 0.37 11.33
N TYR A 391 -17.75 1.04 10.19
CA TYR A 391 -19.04 1.30 9.52
C TYR A 391 -19.80 0.03 9.14
N ASN A 392 -19.13 -1.10 8.95
CA ASN A 392 -19.77 -2.40 8.74
C ASN A 392 -20.45 -2.97 10.01
N LEU A 393 -20.10 -2.43 11.19
CA LEU A 393 -20.69 -2.81 12.49
C LEU A 393 -21.79 -1.84 12.94
N VAL A 394 -21.98 -0.72 12.25
CA VAL A 394 -22.99 0.30 12.56
C VAL A 394 -24.13 0.20 11.56
N SER A 395 -25.35 -0.04 12.01
CA SER A 395 -26.53 -0.14 11.13
C SER A 395 -27.11 1.25 10.79
N ASN A 396 -26.96 2.22 11.69
CA ASN A 396 -27.55 3.55 11.56
C ASN A 396 -26.70 4.47 10.65
N ASP A 397 -27.17 4.72 9.43
CA ASP A 397 -26.49 5.59 8.46
C ASP A 397 -26.37 7.04 8.92
N SER A 398 -27.30 7.53 9.75
CA SER A 398 -27.19 8.89 10.31
C SER A 398 -25.97 9.01 11.24
N VAL A 399 -25.62 7.97 11.99
CA VAL A 399 -24.42 7.93 12.84
C VAL A 399 -23.16 7.95 11.97
N LYS A 400 -23.10 7.12 10.93
CA LYS A 400 -21.99 7.07 9.99
C LYS A 400 -21.81 8.40 9.25
N MET A 401 -22.91 9.02 8.82
CA MET A 401 -22.91 10.33 8.17
C MET A 401 -22.41 11.44 9.10
N ALA A 402 -22.81 11.39 10.38
CA ALA A 402 -22.31 12.33 11.38
C ALA A 402 -20.81 12.13 11.62
N ASP A 403 -20.36 10.88 11.75
CA ASP A 403 -18.94 10.55 11.96
C ASP A 403 -18.06 11.03 10.80
N ILE A 404 -18.44 10.78 9.53
CA ILE A 404 -17.64 11.23 8.38
C ILE A 404 -17.62 12.76 8.23
N ARG A 405 -18.70 13.46 8.59
CA ARG A 405 -18.73 14.94 8.61
C ARG A 405 -17.81 15.49 9.68
N THR A 406 -17.84 14.90 10.87
CA THR A 406 -16.98 15.28 12.00
C THR A 406 -15.51 15.01 11.66
N THR A 407 -15.20 13.83 11.14
CA THR A 407 -13.85 13.48 10.65
C THR A 407 -13.34 14.50 9.63
N TRP A 408 -14.15 14.84 8.63
CA TRP A 408 -13.77 15.84 7.64
C TRP A 408 -13.47 17.20 8.29
N SER A 409 -14.34 17.66 9.17
CA SER A 409 -14.24 19.01 9.73
C SER A 409 -13.09 19.18 10.72
N HIS A 410 -12.74 18.12 11.45
CA HIS A 410 -11.82 18.19 12.58
C HIS A 410 -10.47 17.51 12.31
N LEU A 411 -10.44 16.43 11.48
CA LEU A 411 -9.23 15.62 11.30
C LEU A 411 -8.57 15.81 9.93
N VAL A 412 -9.31 16.27 8.90
CA VAL A 412 -8.77 16.34 7.54
C VAL A 412 -8.09 17.67 7.28
N TYR A 413 -6.79 17.61 7.06
CA TYR A 413 -5.94 18.71 6.61
C TYR A 413 -5.66 18.59 5.10
N PRO A 414 -5.14 19.63 4.42
CA PRO A 414 -4.85 19.55 2.98
C PRO A 414 -3.95 18.38 2.57
N TRP A 415 -3.10 17.90 3.47
CA TRP A 415 -2.15 16.81 3.27
C TRP A 415 -2.54 15.49 3.94
N GLY A 416 -3.69 15.41 4.59
CA GLY A 416 -4.22 14.16 5.09
C GLY A 416 -4.92 14.21 6.43
N VAL A 417 -5.16 13.03 6.99
CA VAL A 417 -5.98 12.82 8.19
C VAL A 417 -5.11 12.79 9.44
N SER A 418 -5.40 13.69 10.38
CA SER A 418 -4.77 13.75 11.70
C SER A 418 -5.18 12.55 12.57
N SER A 419 -4.27 12.09 13.41
CA SER A 419 -4.52 11.00 14.37
C SER A 419 -5.30 11.40 15.61
N LEU A 420 -5.52 12.70 15.84
CA LEU A 420 -6.32 13.25 16.95
C LEU A 420 -6.85 14.62 16.57
N ASP A 421 -8.03 14.97 17.09
CA ASP A 421 -8.62 16.30 16.94
C ASP A 421 -7.72 17.39 17.57
N GLN A 422 -7.56 18.49 16.84
CA GLN A 422 -6.79 19.65 17.31
C GLN A 422 -7.37 20.34 18.56
N MET A 423 -8.61 20.06 18.92
CA MET A 423 -9.26 20.58 20.12
C MET A 423 -9.05 19.69 21.34
N ASP A 424 -8.44 18.53 21.19
CA ASP A 424 -8.12 17.64 22.31
C ASP A 424 -6.88 18.15 23.07
N ASP A 425 -6.92 18.08 24.41
CA ASP A 425 -5.83 18.52 25.27
C ASP A 425 -4.51 17.77 25.06
N GLN A 426 -4.58 16.56 24.49
CA GLN A 426 -3.40 15.74 24.17
C GLN A 426 -2.86 16.01 22.75
N PHE A 427 -3.47 16.92 22.00
CA PHE A 427 -3.05 17.22 20.64
C PHE A 427 -1.66 17.86 20.57
N HIS A 428 -0.80 17.32 19.71
CA HIS A 428 0.57 17.78 19.46
C HIS A 428 0.78 17.98 17.95
N PRO A 429 0.88 19.23 17.46
CA PRO A 429 0.85 19.53 16.03
C PRO A 429 2.17 19.24 15.28
N TYR A 430 3.27 18.95 15.95
CA TYR A 430 4.58 18.82 15.31
C TYR A 430 5.26 17.53 15.70
N HIS A 431 5.41 16.63 14.77
CA HIS A 431 6.21 15.42 14.94
C HIS A 431 7.72 15.77 15.00
N GLU A 432 8.50 15.00 15.74
CA GLU A 432 9.96 15.17 15.88
C GLU A 432 10.40 16.54 16.45
N GLN A 433 9.64 17.12 17.36
CA GLN A 433 9.96 18.38 18.05
C GLN A 433 10.49 18.16 19.48
N TRP A 434 11.64 17.51 19.58
CA TRP A 434 12.27 17.11 20.85
C TRP A 434 12.45 18.23 21.91
N HIS A 435 12.55 19.47 21.48
CA HIS A 435 12.68 20.60 22.39
C HIS A 435 11.34 21.03 23.02
N ARG A 436 10.21 20.54 22.52
CA ARG A 436 8.88 20.85 23.05
C ARG A 436 8.32 19.69 23.88
N TYR A 437 8.44 18.46 23.37
CA TYR A 437 7.91 17.23 23.96
C TYR A 437 8.63 16.01 23.36
N HIS A 438 8.40 14.84 23.91
CA HIS A 438 8.96 13.63 23.34
C HIS A 438 8.37 13.43 21.92
N LYS A 439 9.20 13.04 20.94
CA LYS A 439 8.76 12.90 19.54
C LYS A 439 7.51 12.02 19.37
N ASP A 440 7.45 10.93 20.14
CA ASP A 440 6.38 9.96 20.07
C ASP A 440 5.07 10.43 20.72
N ASP A 441 5.08 11.55 21.47
CA ASP A 441 3.85 12.16 21.98
C ASP A 441 2.97 12.68 20.85
N ALA A 442 3.55 13.26 19.80
CA ALA A 442 2.81 13.71 18.63
C ALA A 442 2.45 12.56 17.67
N TYR A 443 3.21 11.47 17.67
CA TYR A 443 3.17 10.45 16.63
C TYR A 443 1.77 9.89 16.40
N HIS A 444 1.01 9.64 17.47
CA HIS A 444 -0.39 9.22 17.42
C HIS A 444 -1.37 10.22 18.07
N ASN A 445 -0.93 11.43 18.41
CA ASN A 445 -1.77 12.49 18.99
C ASN A 445 -1.62 13.80 18.21
N GLY A 446 -1.92 13.77 16.92
CA GLY A 446 -1.93 14.94 16.05
C GLY A 446 -1.26 14.73 14.71
N THR A 447 -0.19 13.94 14.62
CA THR A 447 0.48 13.63 13.35
C THR A 447 -0.52 13.10 12.33
N VAL A 448 -0.43 13.61 11.12
CA VAL A 448 -1.15 13.11 9.95
C VAL A 448 -0.47 11.83 9.47
N TRP A 449 -1.25 10.76 9.39
CA TRP A 449 -0.82 9.47 8.85
C TRP A 449 -1.44 9.26 7.47
N LEU A 450 -0.59 9.25 6.43
CA LEU A 450 -1.07 9.33 5.06
C LEU A 450 -1.87 8.09 4.61
N TRP A 451 -1.64 6.93 5.21
CA TRP A 451 -2.42 5.74 4.88
C TRP A 451 -3.90 5.84 5.31
N GLN A 452 -4.21 6.62 6.33
CA GLN A 452 -5.60 6.87 6.76
C GLN A 452 -6.41 7.62 5.70
N ASN A 453 -5.73 8.32 4.79
CA ASN A 453 -6.37 9.05 3.70
C ASN A 453 -7.19 8.12 2.80
N GLY A 454 -6.73 6.87 2.61
CA GLY A 454 -7.45 5.88 1.82
C GLY A 454 -8.82 5.55 2.40
N MET A 455 -8.88 5.25 3.70
CA MET A 455 -10.15 4.97 4.38
C MET A 455 -11.05 6.21 4.39
N ALA A 456 -10.50 7.39 4.69
CA ALA A 456 -11.29 8.63 4.69
C ALA A 456 -11.91 8.92 3.31
N MET A 457 -11.12 8.83 2.23
CA MET A 457 -11.62 9.02 0.87
C MET A 457 -12.68 7.97 0.50
N GLN A 458 -12.47 6.71 0.87
CA GLN A 458 -13.44 5.64 0.68
C GLN A 458 -14.79 6.00 1.33
N ARG A 459 -14.79 6.35 2.61
CA ARG A 459 -16.01 6.71 3.33
C ARG A 459 -16.68 7.96 2.79
N MET A 460 -15.90 8.98 2.40
CA MET A 460 -16.44 10.16 1.72
C MET A 460 -17.15 9.79 0.42
N ILE A 461 -16.56 8.91 -0.39
CA ILE A 461 -17.16 8.45 -1.65
C ILE A 461 -18.45 7.66 -1.39
N GLU A 462 -18.42 6.72 -0.44
CA GLU A 462 -19.58 5.90 -0.07
C GLU A 462 -20.78 6.73 0.44
N TYR A 463 -20.49 7.89 1.04
CA TYR A 463 -21.52 8.81 1.57
C TYR A 463 -21.70 10.07 0.71
N GLY A 464 -21.48 9.98 -0.61
CA GLY A 464 -21.83 11.03 -1.58
C GLY A 464 -20.93 12.26 -1.57
N GLN A 465 -19.73 12.20 -0.98
CA GLN A 465 -18.79 13.30 -0.88
C GLN A 465 -17.58 13.13 -1.82
N LYS A 466 -17.81 12.62 -3.04
CA LYS A 466 -16.74 12.31 -4.02
C LYS A 466 -15.82 13.49 -4.32
N ASP A 467 -16.36 14.71 -4.38
CA ASP A 467 -15.57 15.92 -4.71
C ASP A 467 -14.60 16.28 -3.58
N LYS A 468 -15.01 16.11 -2.31
CA LYS A 468 -14.11 16.27 -1.16
C LYS A 468 -13.04 15.19 -1.12
N ALA A 469 -13.41 13.93 -1.39
CA ALA A 469 -12.47 12.84 -1.53
C ALA A 469 -11.45 13.13 -2.62
N TYR A 470 -11.89 13.64 -3.78
CA TYR A 470 -11.01 13.98 -4.89
C TYR A 470 -10.09 15.17 -4.58
N GLN A 471 -10.54 16.13 -3.79
CA GLN A 471 -9.68 17.22 -3.34
C GLN A 471 -8.49 16.69 -2.53
N LEU A 472 -8.73 15.79 -1.58
CA LEU A 472 -7.66 15.14 -0.82
C LEU A 472 -6.77 14.28 -1.74
N PHE A 473 -7.38 13.48 -2.62
CA PHE A 473 -6.66 12.66 -3.61
C PHE A 473 -5.71 13.49 -4.48
N ARG A 474 -6.17 14.65 -4.99
CA ARG A 474 -5.36 15.56 -5.79
C ARG A 474 -4.20 16.15 -5.00
N ASN A 475 -4.42 16.50 -3.74
CA ASN A 475 -3.36 17.02 -2.88
C ASN A 475 -2.26 15.96 -2.63
N MET A 476 -2.64 14.69 -2.48
CA MET A 476 -1.67 13.59 -2.37
C MET A 476 -0.90 13.37 -3.68
N ASN A 477 -1.54 13.49 -4.83
CA ASN A 477 -0.87 13.45 -6.12
C ASN A 477 0.16 14.58 -6.27
N LEU A 478 -0.17 15.80 -5.84
CA LEU A 478 0.77 16.92 -5.83
C LEU A 478 1.95 16.67 -4.88
N GLN A 479 1.69 16.08 -3.71
CA GLN A 479 2.78 15.66 -2.82
C GLN A 479 3.70 14.67 -3.52
N ALA A 480 3.17 13.61 -4.13
CA ALA A 480 3.96 12.59 -4.81
C ALA A 480 4.84 13.15 -5.95
N LEU A 481 4.39 14.21 -6.61
CA LEU A 481 5.11 14.80 -7.74
C LEU A 481 6.10 15.90 -7.33
N HIS A 482 5.78 16.69 -6.29
CA HIS A 482 6.47 17.96 -6.04
C HIS A 482 7.01 18.13 -4.63
N ILE A 483 6.67 17.24 -3.68
CA ILE A 483 7.04 17.38 -2.26
C ILE A 483 7.66 16.07 -1.76
N GLY A 484 8.88 16.15 -1.22
CA GLY A 484 9.60 14.97 -0.72
C GLY A 484 10.30 14.19 -1.83
N ALA A 485 10.28 12.85 -1.75
CA ALA A 485 10.89 12.00 -2.78
C ALA A 485 9.92 11.81 -3.97
N VAL A 486 10.47 11.85 -5.18
CA VAL A 486 9.67 11.76 -6.42
C VAL A 486 8.87 10.46 -6.49
N GLY A 487 7.59 10.57 -6.77
CA GLY A 487 6.67 9.44 -6.89
C GLY A 487 6.30 8.79 -5.55
N SER A 488 6.56 9.46 -4.44
CA SER A 488 6.43 8.89 -3.11
C SER A 488 5.49 9.68 -2.22
N LEU A 489 4.77 8.97 -1.36
CA LEU A 489 4.09 9.53 -0.21
C LEU A 489 4.85 9.11 1.05
N SER A 490 5.07 10.09 1.94
CA SER A 490 5.74 9.83 3.22
C SER A 490 4.86 9.01 4.17
N GLU A 491 5.45 8.55 5.26
CA GLU A 491 4.71 7.92 6.36
C GLU A 491 3.74 8.92 6.99
N CYS A 492 4.28 10.08 7.35
CA CYS A 492 3.60 11.08 8.15
C CYS A 492 3.82 12.50 7.63
N ALA A 493 2.98 13.43 8.13
CA ALA A 493 3.16 14.87 8.00
C ALA A 493 2.70 15.58 9.28
N ASP A 494 3.23 16.79 9.54
CA ASP A 494 2.67 17.64 10.58
C ASP A 494 1.26 18.09 10.16
N PRO A 495 0.24 18.15 11.05
CA PRO A 495 -1.05 18.73 10.72
C PRO A 495 -0.95 20.23 10.43
N TRP A 496 -0.11 20.96 11.16
CA TRP A 496 0.09 22.39 10.99
C TRP A 496 1.41 22.72 10.28
N CYS A 497 1.40 23.77 9.46
CA CYS A 497 2.64 24.32 8.94
C CYS A 497 3.49 24.89 10.07
N ARG A 498 4.78 24.66 10.03
CA ARG A 498 5.74 25.28 10.95
C ARG A 498 5.83 26.79 10.70
N PRO A 499 6.16 27.61 11.70
CA PRO A 499 6.28 29.05 11.53
C PRO A 499 7.11 29.44 10.30
N GLY A 500 6.57 30.32 9.45
CA GLY A 500 7.22 30.77 8.22
C GLY A 500 7.24 29.76 7.05
N LYS A 501 6.51 28.64 7.16
CA LYS A 501 6.36 27.64 6.10
C LYS A 501 4.92 27.61 5.59
N THR A 502 4.74 27.33 4.31
CA THR A 502 3.43 27.21 3.64
C THR A 502 3.05 25.75 3.36
N ILE A 503 3.99 24.82 3.59
CA ILE A 503 3.80 23.39 3.39
C ILE A 503 4.13 22.70 4.72
N ALA A 504 3.33 21.72 5.11
CA ALA A 504 3.58 20.90 6.28
C ALA A 504 4.90 20.12 6.15
N LYS A 505 5.61 19.94 7.26
CA LYS A 505 6.81 19.10 7.27
C LYS A 505 6.38 17.64 7.13
N LEU A 506 6.94 16.96 6.14
CA LEU A 506 6.88 15.50 6.04
C LEU A 506 7.82 14.88 7.09
N SER A 507 7.44 13.75 7.65
CA SER A 507 8.22 13.02 8.65
C SER A 507 8.03 11.50 8.52
N GLY A 508 8.80 10.73 9.29
CA GLY A 508 8.90 9.30 9.11
C GLY A 508 9.67 8.95 7.83
N THR A 509 9.36 7.84 7.19
CA THR A 509 9.99 7.44 5.92
C THR A 509 9.60 8.38 4.78
N PHE A 510 10.46 8.47 3.76
CA PHE A 510 10.22 9.29 2.57
C PHE A 510 9.30 8.59 1.56
N LEU A 511 9.31 7.27 1.55
CA LEU A 511 8.46 6.39 0.77
C LEU A 511 7.88 5.34 1.71
N GLN A 512 6.58 5.42 1.97
CA GLN A 512 5.88 4.45 2.82
C GLN A 512 4.91 3.62 1.99
N SER A 513 5.01 2.31 2.11
CA SER A 513 4.26 1.35 1.28
C SER A 513 2.75 1.53 1.36
N TRP A 514 2.20 1.60 2.57
CA TRP A 514 0.76 1.76 2.78
C TRP A 514 0.22 3.11 2.28
N SER A 515 1.02 4.19 2.35
CA SER A 515 0.58 5.51 1.86
C SER A 515 0.39 5.49 0.33
N ASN A 516 1.38 4.97 -0.40
CA ASN A 516 1.28 4.81 -1.86
C ASN A 516 0.14 3.85 -2.25
N SER A 517 0.05 2.73 -1.54
CA SER A 517 -0.95 1.71 -1.81
C SER A 517 -2.38 2.21 -1.62
N GLU A 518 -2.67 2.91 -0.54
CA GLU A 518 -4.01 3.42 -0.27
C GLU A 518 -4.46 4.45 -1.33
N GLN A 519 -3.54 5.24 -1.87
CA GLN A 519 -3.82 6.14 -2.99
C GLN A 519 -4.20 5.35 -4.27
N LEU A 520 -3.46 4.28 -4.58
CA LEU A 520 -3.74 3.39 -5.72
C LEU A 520 -5.03 2.59 -5.53
N ARG A 521 -5.28 2.09 -4.31
CA ARG A 521 -6.48 1.32 -3.98
C ARG A 521 -7.75 2.16 -4.15
N VAL A 522 -7.77 3.36 -3.58
CA VAL A 522 -8.92 4.26 -3.66
C VAL A 522 -9.19 4.65 -5.11
N TRP A 523 -8.16 4.91 -5.90
CA TRP A 523 -8.34 5.18 -7.32
C TRP A 523 -9.05 4.02 -8.02
N SER A 524 -8.53 2.80 -7.88
CA SER A 524 -9.05 1.63 -8.58
C SER A 524 -10.43 1.19 -8.08
N GLN A 525 -10.58 1.06 -6.75
CA GLN A 525 -11.77 0.44 -6.16
C GLN A 525 -12.93 1.41 -5.93
N TYR A 526 -12.66 2.73 -5.82
CA TYR A 526 -13.67 3.70 -5.44
C TYR A 526 -13.88 4.80 -6.48
N PHE A 527 -12.84 5.45 -7.00
CA PHE A 527 -13.03 6.41 -8.09
C PHE A 527 -13.40 5.73 -9.40
N LEU A 528 -12.62 4.77 -9.89
CA LEU A 528 -13.01 3.91 -11.03
C LEU A 528 -14.13 2.93 -10.66
N GLY A 529 -14.24 2.59 -9.38
CA GLY A 529 -15.30 1.75 -8.84
C GLY A 529 -15.21 0.27 -9.24
N VAL A 530 -14.03 -0.23 -9.60
CA VAL A 530 -13.84 -1.62 -10.05
C VAL A 530 -13.55 -2.51 -8.85
N ARG A 531 -14.53 -3.35 -8.48
CA ARG A 531 -14.43 -4.28 -7.34
C ARG A 531 -14.78 -5.70 -7.78
N PRO A 532 -13.77 -6.57 -8.00
CA PRO A 532 -14.01 -7.96 -8.41
C PRO A 532 -14.41 -8.85 -7.23
N ASN A 533 -15.17 -9.90 -7.54
CA ASN A 533 -15.38 -11.09 -6.71
C ASN A 533 -15.35 -12.34 -7.62
N MET A 534 -14.16 -12.72 -8.06
CA MET A 534 -13.98 -13.82 -9.00
C MET A 534 -14.23 -15.20 -8.39
N LEU A 535 -14.38 -15.30 -7.06
CA LEU A 535 -14.91 -16.49 -6.42
C LEU A 535 -16.36 -16.76 -6.87
N GLU A 536 -17.16 -15.69 -7.00
CA GLU A 536 -18.55 -15.74 -7.49
C GLU A 536 -18.65 -15.44 -8.99
N LYS A 537 -17.54 -15.15 -9.66
CA LYS A 537 -17.48 -14.67 -11.05
C LYS A 537 -18.29 -13.38 -11.25
N GLU A 538 -18.12 -12.45 -10.37
CA GLU A 538 -18.79 -11.16 -10.35
C GLU A 538 -17.80 -10.02 -10.37
N ILE A 539 -18.13 -8.92 -11.03
CA ILE A 539 -17.39 -7.66 -10.98
C ILE A 539 -18.37 -6.52 -10.80
N THR A 540 -18.21 -5.75 -9.73
CA THR A 540 -18.97 -4.52 -9.52
C THR A 540 -18.26 -3.35 -10.18
N ILE A 541 -18.99 -2.56 -10.94
CA ILE A 541 -18.58 -1.29 -11.56
C ILE A 541 -19.44 -0.18 -10.93
N ALA A 542 -18.86 0.55 -10.00
CA ALA A 542 -19.52 1.61 -9.24
C ALA A 542 -18.68 2.88 -9.23
N PRO A 543 -18.49 3.56 -10.38
CA PRO A 543 -17.66 4.74 -10.50
C PRO A 543 -18.23 5.92 -9.69
N ARG A 544 -17.34 6.65 -9.03
CA ARG A 544 -17.63 7.92 -8.35
C ARG A 544 -16.58 8.96 -8.76
N LEU A 545 -16.57 9.25 -10.06
CA LEU A 545 -15.59 10.14 -10.68
C LEU A 545 -16.00 11.60 -10.50
N PRO A 546 -15.07 12.49 -10.14
CA PRO A 546 -15.39 13.91 -10.01
C PRO A 546 -15.59 14.56 -11.37
N LYS A 547 -16.37 15.63 -11.41
CA LYS A 547 -16.71 16.38 -12.65
C LYS A 547 -15.50 16.99 -13.36
N ASP A 548 -14.43 17.28 -12.62
CA ASP A 548 -13.17 17.82 -13.17
C ASP A 548 -12.46 16.85 -14.11
N LEU A 549 -12.73 15.55 -13.98
CA LEU A 549 -12.18 14.51 -14.84
C LEU A 549 -13.13 14.23 -16.02
N GLN A 550 -12.87 14.84 -17.16
CA GLN A 550 -13.76 14.80 -18.33
C GLN A 550 -13.54 13.60 -19.25
N LYS A 551 -12.35 13.00 -19.22
CA LYS A 551 -12.02 11.86 -20.07
C LYS A 551 -11.03 10.97 -19.33
N ILE A 552 -11.40 9.71 -19.17
CA ILE A 552 -10.60 8.72 -18.45
C ILE A 552 -10.43 7.50 -19.32
N SER A 553 -9.22 6.97 -19.35
CA SER A 553 -8.90 5.65 -19.89
C SER A 553 -8.09 4.89 -18.85
N ALA A 554 -8.52 3.68 -18.50
CA ALA A 554 -7.85 2.86 -17.51
C ALA A 554 -7.84 1.38 -17.90
N THR A 555 -6.82 0.66 -17.44
CA THR A 555 -6.74 -0.80 -17.51
C THR A 555 -6.68 -1.35 -16.10
N VAL A 556 -7.54 -2.32 -15.77
CA VAL A 556 -7.57 -2.97 -14.46
C VAL A 556 -7.44 -4.48 -14.65
N ASN A 557 -6.39 -5.07 -14.07
CA ASN A 557 -6.16 -6.52 -14.14
C ASN A 557 -7.05 -7.26 -13.14
N ILE A 558 -7.69 -8.35 -13.59
CA ILE A 558 -8.54 -9.21 -12.76
C ILE A 558 -8.39 -10.65 -13.29
N ALA A 559 -8.06 -11.59 -12.40
CA ALA A 559 -7.84 -12.99 -12.73
C ALA A 559 -6.87 -13.16 -13.93
N ASP A 560 -7.29 -13.85 -14.97
CA ASP A 560 -6.55 -14.06 -16.20
C ASP A 560 -6.83 -13.02 -17.30
N GLY A 561 -7.56 -11.95 -16.96
CA GLY A 561 -8.00 -10.92 -17.90
C GLY A 561 -7.81 -9.50 -17.40
N LYS A 562 -8.44 -8.59 -18.15
CA LYS A 562 -8.40 -7.14 -17.89
C LYS A 562 -9.77 -6.53 -18.16
N ILE A 563 -10.06 -5.48 -17.44
CA ILE A 563 -11.07 -4.50 -17.83
C ILE A 563 -10.34 -3.38 -18.58
N ILE A 564 -10.75 -3.12 -19.82
CA ILE A 564 -10.38 -1.91 -20.56
C ILE A 564 -11.53 -0.94 -20.37
N TYR A 565 -11.24 0.17 -19.72
CA TYR A 565 -12.22 1.09 -19.20
C TYR A 565 -12.02 2.47 -19.82
N THR A 566 -13.09 3.05 -20.40
CA THR A 566 -13.11 4.47 -20.79
C THR A 566 -14.37 5.13 -20.24
N ALA A 567 -14.23 6.34 -19.76
CA ALA A 567 -15.35 7.10 -19.21
C ALA A 567 -15.30 8.58 -19.58
N THR A 568 -16.47 9.13 -19.79
CA THR A 568 -16.77 10.55 -19.66
C THR A 568 -17.77 10.66 -18.50
N PRO A 569 -17.31 11.10 -17.30
CA PRO A 569 -18.14 11.10 -16.10
C PRO A 569 -19.52 11.71 -16.34
N GLU A 570 -20.55 11.13 -15.75
CA GLU A 570 -21.96 11.53 -15.87
C GLU A 570 -22.55 11.47 -17.31
N GLN A 571 -21.81 10.98 -18.30
CA GLN A 571 -22.27 10.92 -19.70
C GLN A 571 -22.21 9.50 -20.26
N ALA A 572 -21.04 8.87 -20.25
CA ALA A 572 -20.82 7.58 -20.91
C ALA A 572 -19.72 6.76 -20.26
N TYR A 573 -19.89 5.43 -20.32
CA TYR A 573 -18.89 4.44 -19.92
C TYR A 573 -18.79 3.38 -21.01
N ASN A 574 -17.55 2.99 -21.35
CA ASN A 574 -17.28 1.84 -22.21
C ASN A 574 -16.35 0.88 -21.47
N ILE A 575 -16.74 -0.37 -21.41
CA ILE A 575 -16.02 -1.40 -20.67
C ILE A 575 -15.89 -2.64 -21.56
N GLU A 576 -14.66 -3.14 -21.73
CA GLU A 576 -14.36 -4.40 -22.39
C GLU A 576 -13.83 -5.40 -21.37
N TRP A 577 -14.32 -6.63 -21.43
CA TRP A 577 -13.84 -7.75 -20.62
C TRP A 577 -12.97 -8.70 -21.46
N THR A 578 -11.75 -9.00 -20.99
CA THR A 578 -10.82 -9.89 -21.71
C THR A 578 -10.57 -11.23 -21.04
N GLY A 579 -11.08 -11.44 -19.81
CA GLY A 579 -10.91 -12.70 -19.07
C GLY A 579 -11.66 -13.87 -19.69
N THR A 580 -11.19 -15.08 -19.46
CA THR A 580 -11.75 -16.29 -20.07
C THR A 580 -13.07 -16.73 -19.45
N ALA A 581 -13.32 -16.39 -18.18
CA ALA A 581 -14.56 -16.73 -17.51
C ALA A 581 -15.72 -15.83 -17.95
N THR A 582 -16.89 -16.40 -18.22
CA THR A 582 -18.15 -15.66 -18.25
C THR A 582 -18.37 -15.05 -16.89
N THR A 583 -18.55 -13.73 -16.82
CA THR A 583 -18.57 -12.96 -15.59
C THR A 583 -19.80 -12.06 -15.56
N GLU A 584 -20.50 -12.01 -14.42
CA GLU A 584 -21.57 -11.06 -14.18
C GLU A 584 -20.98 -9.68 -13.82
N PHE A 585 -21.33 -8.68 -14.62
CA PHE A 585 -21.01 -7.28 -14.32
C PHE A 585 -22.21 -6.61 -13.67
N LYS A 586 -22.04 -6.11 -12.46
CA LYS A 586 -23.03 -5.38 -11.67
C LYS A 586 -22.69 -3.89 -11.72
N PHE A 587 -23.62 -3.10 -12.20
CA PHE A 587 -23.45 -1.66 -12.38
C PHE A 587 -24.24 -0.89 -11.33
N ASP A 588 -23.54 0.03 -10.65
CA ASP A 588 -24.07 1.01 -9.70
C ASP A 588 -23.58 2.38 -10.16
N LEU A 589 -24.35 3.01 -11.03
CA LEU A 589 -24.01 4.29 -11.66
C LEU A 589 -24.91 5.40 -11.09
N GLU A 590 -24.33 6.59 -10.90
CA GLU A 590 -25.09 7.74 -10.43
C GLU A 590 -26.22 8.09 -11.41
N GLY A 591 -27.41 8.32 -10.90
CA GLY A 591 -28.59 8.76 -11.67
C GLY A 591 -29.38 7.64 -12.35
N VAL A 592 -28.96 6.38 -12.25
CA VAL A 592 -29.72 5.24 -12.79
C VAL A 592 -29.78 4.10 -11.80
N LYS A 593 -30.89 3.33 -11.85
CA LYS A 593 -31.05 2.14 -11.03
C LYS A 593 -29.98 1.09 -11.35
N ASN A 594 -29.57 0.35 -10.34
CA ASN A 594 -28.62 -0.74 -10.49
C ASN A 594 -29.11 -1.78 -11.51
N PHE A 595 -28.20 -2.27 -12.34
CA PHE A 595 -28.46 -3.32 -13.31
C PHE A 595 -27.29 -4.28 -13.44
N SER A 596 -27.51 -5.43 -14.07
CA SER A 596 -26.42 -6.37 -14.34
C SER A 596 -26.53 -6.99 -15.73
N THR A 597 -25.41 -7.50 -16.21
CA THR A 597 -25.32 -8.28 -17.43
C THR A 597 -24.11 -9.21 -17.39
N GLU A 598 -24.24 -10.39 -18.00
CA GLU A 598 -23.12 -11.28 -18.22
C GLU A 598 -22.28 -10.80 -19.41
N MET A 599 -20.97 -10.93 -19.29
CA MET A 599 -20.00 -10.66 -20.35
C MET A 599 -19.04 -11.84 -20.50
N ASN A 600 -18.81 -12.22 -21.76
CA ASN A 600 -17.83 -13.22 -22.15
C ASN A 600 -16.53 -12.54 -22.61
N LYS A 601 -15.49 -13.32 -22.83
CA LYS A 601 -14.21 -12.81 -23.33
C LYS A 601 -14.37 -12.02 -24.64
N GLY A 602 -13.95 -10.78 -24.61
CA GLY A 602 -13.99 -9.83 -25.72
C GLY A 602 -15.31 -9.09 -25.88
N ASP A 603 -16.29 -9.34 -25.00
CA ASP A 603 -17.53 -8.56 -25.00
C ASP A 603 -17.26 -7.15 -24.49
N LYS A 604 -18.03 -6.20 -25.04
CA LYS A 604 -17.97 -4.77 -24.70
C LYS A 604 -19.34 -4.28 -24.32
N ILE A 605 -19.41 -3.46 -23.30
CA ILE A 605 -20.63 -2.71 -22.96
C ILE A 605 -20.39 -1.22 -23.16
N SER A 606 -21.29 -0.56 -23.90
CA SER A 606 -21.37 0.92 -23.99
C SER A 606 -22.60 1.39 -23.24
N ILE A 607 -22.39 2.31 -22.31
CA ILE A 607 -23.42 2.94 -21.50
C ILE A 607 -23.42 4.41 -21.87
N GLU A 608 -24.55 4.91 -22.37
CA GLU A 608 -24.65 6.25 -22.92
C GLU A 608 -25.90 6.97 -22.42
N GLY A 609 -25.91 8.28 -22.55
CA GLY A 609 -27.07 9.10 -22.27
C GLY A 609 -27.39 9.22 -20.79
N LEU A 610 -26.44 9.02 -19.88
CA LEU A 610 -26.67 9.10 -18.43
C LEU A 610 -27.22 10.47 -17.98
N SER A 611 -26.92 11.53 -18.71
CA SER A 611 -27.46 12.89 -18.49
C SER A 611 -28.77 13.16 -19.24
N THR A 612 -29.36 12.18 -19.89
CA THR A 612 -30.60 12.28 -20.67
C THR A 612 -31.75 11.54 -20.01
N LEU A 613 -32.97 11.73 -20.55
CA LEU A 613 -34.17 11.01 -20.08
C LEU A 613 -34.21 9.53 -20.49
N THR A 614 -33.35 9.10 -21.41
CA THR A 614 -33.36 7.75 -21.96
C THR A 614 -31.94 7.13 -21.99
N PRO A 615 -31.32 6.92 -20.82
CA PRO A 615 -30.03 6.26 -20.76
C PRO A 615 -30.14 4.80 -21.23
N THR A 616 -29.11 4.34 -21.92
CA THR A 616 -29.08 2.97 -22.46
C THR A 616 -27.75 2.29 -22.21
N ALA A 617 -27.78 0.96 -22.03
CA ALA A 617 -26.61 0.12 -22.05
C ALA A 617 -26.70 -0.90 -23.19
N THR A 618 -25.69 -0.94 -24.05
CA THR A 618 -25.62 -1.84 -25.21
C THR A 618 -24.43 -2.76 -25.09
N VAL A 619 -24.67 -4.06 -25.18
CA VAL A 619 -23.61 -5.08 -25.14
C VAL A 619 -23.33 -5.55 -26.56
N PHE A 620 -22.05 -5.56 -26.91
CA PHE A 620 -21.50 -6.05 -28.17
C PHE A 620 -20.62 -7.27 -27.90
N ASN A 621 -20.70 -8.26 -28.78
CA ASN A 621 -19.76 -9.38 -28.70
C ASN A 621 -18.37 -8.99 -29.26
N LYS A 622 -17.41 -9.91 -29.16
CA LYS A 622 -16.03 -9.72 -29.65
C LYS A 622 -15.92 -9.31 -31.13
N ASP A 623 -16.92 -9.63 -31.94
CA ASP A 623 -16.98 -9.32 -33.40
C ASP A 623 -17.66 -7.94 -33.64
N GLY A 624 -18.01 -7.21 -32.60
CA GLY A 624 -18.68 -5.91 -32.67
C GLY A 624 -20.18 -5.99 -32.99
N LYS A 625 -20.80 -7.19 -32.95
CA LYS A 625 -22.25 -7.34 -33.13
C LYS A 625 -22.98 -7.07 -31.83
N GLN A 626 -23.98 -6.21 -31.88
CA GLN A 626 -24.89 -6.00 -30.76
C GLN A 626 -25.62 -7.29 -30.40
N ILE A 627 -25.53 -7.69 -29.13
CA ILE A 627 -26.17 -8.91 -28.59
C ILE A 627 -27.26 -8.60 -27.55
N LYS A 628 -27.18 -7.44 -26.92
CA LYS A 628 -28.16 -7.01 -25.92
C LYS A 628 -28.29 -5.49 -25.88
N SER A 629 -29.50 -4.99 -25.63
CA SER A 629 -29.76 -3.57 -25.30
C SER A 629 -30.63 -3.52 -24.04
N ILE A 630 -30.30 -2.62 -23.13
CA ILE A 630 -30.99 -2.42 -21.86
C ILE A 630 -31.34 -0.94 -21.77
N ASN A 631 -32.63 -0.63 -21.70
CA ASN A 631 -33.08 0.72 -21.33
C ASN A 631 -32.89 0.88 -19.82
N LEU A 632 -32.12 1.87 -19.42
CA LEU A 632 -31.84 2.11 -18.02
C LEU A 632 -32.94 3.00 -17.44
N GLU A 633 -33.38 2.65 -16.22
CA GLU A 633 -34.33 3.46 -15.49
C GLU A 633 -33.59 4.52 -14.67
N ALA A 634 -34.10 5.76 -14.71
CA ALA A 634 -33.58 6.80 -13.83
C ALA A 634 -33.81 6.40 -12.36
N ASP A 635 -32.81 6.67 -11.53
CA ASP A 635 -32.97 6.57 -10.09
C ASP A 635 -33.73 7.82 -9.63
N ALA A 636 -34.93 7.63 -9.08
CA ALA A 636 -35.66 8.74 -8.48
C ALA A 636 -35.03 8.99 -7.11
N GLU A 637 -34.25 10.07 -6.99
CA GLU A 637 -33.80 10.58 -5.70
C GLU A 637 -34.97 10.88 -4.75
#